data_5835594d56ffd629c50efb3e00ab02a7
#
_entry.id   5835594d56ffd629c50efb3e00ab02a7
#
_cell.length_a   1.000
_cell.length_b   1.000
_cell.length_c   1.000
_cell.angle_alpha   90.00
_cell.angle_beta   90.00
_cell.angle_gamma   90.00
#
_symmetry.space_group_name_H-M   'P 1'
#
loop_
_entity.id
_entity.type
_entity.pdbx_description
1 polymer ?
#
loop_
_entity_poly.entity_id
_entity_poly.type
_entity_poly.pdbx_seq_one_letter_code
_entity_poly.pdbx_strand_id
1 'polypeptide(L)'
;MSELLAPAGNLDAFYAAISNGADAIYVGLNSFSARAYANNFDLDDLKLITDYAHLRFVKIYVAMNTILFDHELNMAFKTVDELAKIGIDAIIVQDLALLHYITNNYSSIEAHISTQFGIDDLDGIKFVESLGAKRVVLAREVNIEKIKEFKKQTKISFETFIHGALCVSYSGNCFMSGLLGMRSGNRGRCVGCCRKVYTLKDITNNITYPASYLLSMKDLNVSEDIKKLKVVDSFKIEGRMKEASYVAGIVKYYRSLLDNQKVNNEHIYKNFQRTFTKGYIFGTDPKDITNTVKPNNFGYLIGKVTKVNGKRVTIKLTDSVTQNDQIRIETNRIGEEVSIPLIKIYDNSGKLINESNSVINIDIKEKVKVGDLVYKTKDIKYLNEINKSYPKEYQRFGVDMIVQGSIGSVLKLYVKFFEYSVSVESDYIIEAAKTKGISDDNFKELLSKLNDTPYFLENIYIDFDNNGFVPLKVISSLKRDAINKLNEERLKHLVKTKKAKELIVPFYDQPIPKLTVQVSNDEQYNLVESMGIKDIYYDNIIPRNNVSYRNMYGNLLVGGVNGIQHYKDTNTITTDYSLNVVNSRSVAILHSLGVDTVTLSYEVSKNNIQDIINNYLNNYQTYPQLELIAYGRLNLMVTKYCPLRKLNMCGNCKKNQYVLNDDIAAFPLKFNDDCTITILNSKTLNLIDDLAELKGIASFRLVFTTESVDEVRRVIRMYQDKLNNLNSITRYFNSNTDTRGHFNREIQ
;
A
#
# COMPACT_ATOMS: atom_id res chain seq x y z
N MET A 1 -11.03 17.69 11.90
CA MET A 1 -10.71 16.40 12.54
C MET A 1 -10.01 15.58 11.49
N SER A 2 -8.97 14.79 11.83
CA SER A 2 -8.29 13.95 10.84
C SER A 2 -9.21 12.80 10.39
N GLU A 3 -9.21 12.48 9.12
CA GLU A 3 -9.98 11.40 8.49
C GLU A 3 -9.44 10.03 8.92
N LEU A 4 -10.30 9.09 9.27
CA LEU A 4 -9.95 7.69 9.52
C LEU A 4 -10.19 6.87 8.25
N LEU A 5 -9.12 6.48 7.58
CA LEU A 5 -9.14 5.74 6.32
C LEU A 5 -8.95 4.23 6.56
N ALA A 6 -10.00 3.47 6.32
CA ALA A 6 -10.05 2.03 6.54
C ALA A 6 -9.81 1.23 5.24
N PRO A 7 -9.22 0.02 5.33
CA PRO A 7 -9.08 -0.89 4.20
C PRO A 7 -10.35 -1.72 3.98
N ALA A 8 -10.69 -1.99 2.72
CA ALA A 8 -11.61 -3.09 2.39
C ALA A 8 -11.08 -3.90 1.19
N GLY A 9 -11.00 -5.22 1.37
CA GLY A 9 -10.62 -6.16 0.33
C GLY A 9 -11.80 -7.02 -0.18
N ASN A 10 -12.98 -6.87 0.43
CA ASN A 10 -14.24 -7.52 0.06
C ASN A 10 -15.42 -6.79 0.71
N LEU A 11 -16.65 -7.18 0.38
CA LEU A 11 -17.88 -6.57 0.89
C LEU A 11 -18.01 -6.67 2.42
N ASP A 12 -17.65 -7.79 3.03
CA ASP A 12 -17.74 -7.94 4.50
C ASP A 12 -16.82 -6.96 5.21
N ALA A 13 -15.58 -6.79 4.72
CA ALA A 13 -14.63 -5.82 5.25
C ALA A 13 -15.10 -4.37 5.01
N PHE A 14 -15.78 -4.11 3.90
CA PHE A 14 -16.38 -2.82 3.60
C PHE A 14 -17.48 -2.47 4.63
N TYR A 15 -18.44 -3.38 4.86
CA TYR A 15 -19.47 -3.15 5.87
C TYR A 15 -18.87 -3.04 7.28
N ALA A 16 -17.85 -3.85 7.59
CA ALA A 16 -17.14 -3.78 8.86
C ALA A 16 -16.48 -2.40 9.08
N ALA A 17 -15.89 -1.81 8.05
CA ALA A 17 -15.28 -0.48 8.11
C ALA A 17 -16.32 0.62 8.37
N ILE A 18 -17.39 0.66 7.58
CA ILE A 18 -18.47 1.67 7.74
C ILE A 18 -19.12 1.55 9.11
N SER A 19 -19.51 0.34 9.51
CA SER A 19 -20.24 0.09 10.75
C SER A 19 -19.43 0.42 12.00
N ASN A 20 -18.12 0.53 11.89
CA ASN A 20 -17.23 0.86 13.00
C ASN A 20 -16.61 2.27 12.91
N GLY A 21 -17.12 3.13 12.00
CA GLY A 21 -16.85 4.57 12.00
C GLY A 21 -15.68 5.02 11.16
N ALA A 22 -15.40 4.37 10.03
CA ALA A 22 -14.49 4.89 9.02
C ALA A 22 -15.08 6.15 8.35
N ASP A 23 -14.27 7.18 8.16
CA ASP A 23 -14.62 8.39 7.40
C ASP A 23 -14.41 8.20 5.90
N ALA A 24 -13.46 7.32 5.53
CA ALA A 24 -13.18 6.93 4.17
C ALA A 24 -12.73 5.47 4.09
N ILE A 25 -12.95 4.85 2.94
CA ILE A 25 -12.56 3.46 2.70
C ILE A 25 -11.74 3.39 1.42
N TYR A 26 -10.57 2.71 1.47
CA TYR A 26 -9.81 2.43 0.26
C TYR A 26 -9.95 0.97 -0.15
N VAL A 27 -10.25 0.81 -1.42
CA VAL A 27 -10.49 -0.48 -2.08
C VAL A 27 -9.50 -0.69 -3.23
N GLY A 28 -9.45 -1.89 -3.79
CA GLY A 28 -8.70 -2.18 -5.01
C GLY A 28 -9.59 -2.82 -6.05
N LEU A 29 -9.23 -2.58 -7.30
CA LEU A 29 -9.76 -3.31 -8.45
C LEU A 29 -9.02 -4.63 -8.64
N ASN A 30 -9.62 -5.55 -9.40
CA ASN A 30 -8.99 -6.79 -9.83
C ASN A 30 -7.72 -6.54 -10.67
N SER A 31 -7.60 -5.36 -11.30
CA SER A 31 -6.44 -4.90 -12.05
C SER A 31 -5.82 -3.67 -11.38
N PHE A 32 -4.52 -3.43 -11.63
CA PHE A 32 -3.78 -2.20 -11.27
C PHE A 32 -3.61 -1.92 -9.78
N SER A 33 -3.82 -2.89 -8.92
CA SER A 33 -3.77 -2.71 -7.47
C SER A 33 -2.58 -3.40 -6.81
N ALA A 34 -1.90 -2.70 -5.90
CA ALA A 34 -0.76 -3.21 -5.13
C ALA A 34 -1.07 -4.34 -4.14
N ARG A 35 -2.28 -4.88 -4.13
CA ARG A 35 -2.72 -6.07 -3.39
C ARG A 35 -3.52 -6.98 -4.32
N ALA A 36 -2.83 -7.50 -5.35
CA ALA A 36 -3.43 -8.35 -6.39
C ALA A 36 -4.07 -9.64 -5.83
N TYR A 37 -3.65 -10.10 -4.65
CA TYR A 37 -4.19 -11.30 -4.00
C TYR A 37 -5.36 -11.03 -3.04
N ALA A 38 -5.83 -9.80 -2.88
CA ALA A 38 -7.11 -9.52 -2.24
C ALA A 38 -8.25 -9.92 -3.20
N ASN A 39 -9.46 -10.17 -2.68
CA ASN A 39 -10.61 -10.50 -3.53
C ASN A 39 -10.98 -9.34 -4.46
N ASN A 40 -10.66 -8.10 -4.06
CA ASN A 40 -10.90 -6.86 -4.81
C ASN A 40 -12.35 -6.72 -5.32
N PHE A 41 -12.65 -5.64 -6.02
CA PHE A 41 -13.99 -5.31 -6.49
C PHE A 41 -13.97 -5.19 -8.03
N ASP A 42 -15.07 -5.52 -8.67
CA ASP A 42 -15.34 -5.12 -10.04
C ASP A 42 -16.03 -3.74 -10.09
N LEU A 43 -16.36 -3.24 -11.28
CA LEU A 43 -16.96 -1.91 -11.45
C LEU A 43 -18.41 -1.86 -10.95
N ASP A 44 -19.15 -2.96 -11.08
CA ASP A 44 -20.54 -3.04 -10.61
C ASP A 44 -20.60 -3.06 -9.08
N ASP A 45 -19.75 -3.85 -8.44
CA ASP A 45 -19.56 -3.82 -6.99
C ASP A 45 -19.18 -2.42 -6.51
N LEU A 46 -18.24 -1.73 -7.23
CA LEU A 46 -17.82 -0.38 -6.88
C LEU A 46 -18.95 0.63 -6.92
N LYS A 47 -19.84 0.56 -7.91
CA LYS A 47 -21.01 1.45 -7.97
C LYS A 47 -21.89 1.24 -6.74
N LEU A 48 -22.19 0.01 -6.38
CA LEU A 48 -23.03 -0.33 -5.23
C LEU A 48 -22.42 0.15 -3.90
N ILE A 49 -21.13 -0.13 -3.67
CA ILE A 49 -20.47 0.29 -2.41
C ILE A 49 -20.25 1.79 -2.35
N THR A 50 -20.05 2.48 -3.49
CA THR A 50 -19.90 3.94 -3.54
C THR A 50 -21.22 4.61 -3.15
N ASP A 51 -22.34 4.19 -3.74
CA ASP A 51 -23.66 4.71 -3.41
C ASP A 51 -24.00 4.47 -1.93
N TYR A 52 -23.75 3.25 -1.44
CA TYR A 52 -23.96 2.90 -0.03
C TYR A 52 -23.12 3.79 0.90
N ALA A 53 -21.86 4.01 0.58
CA ALA A 53 -20.94 4.84 1.37
C ALA A 53 -21.35 6.32 1.36
N HIS A 54 -21.66 6.88 0.18
CA HIS A 54 -22.02 8.28 0.01
C HIS A 54 -23.32 8.62 0.74
N LEU A 55 -24.30 7.72 0.74
CA LEU A 55 -25.51 7.89 1.55
C LEU A 55 -25.21 7.95 3.06
N ARG A 56 -24.02 7.56 3.50
CA ARG A 56 -23.55 7.60 4.89
C ARG A 56 -22.38 8.58 5.11
N PHE A 57 -22.12 9.48 4.14
CA PHE A 57 -21.03 10.47 4.17
C PHE A 57 -19.64 9.85 4.30
N VAL A 58 -19.44 8.62 3.81
CA VAL A 58 -18.16 7.94 3.76
C VAL A 58 -17.59 8.01 2.36
N LYS A 59 -16.31 8.39 2.23
CA LYS A 59 -15.63 8.52 0.94
C LYS A 59 -15.06 7.18 0.45
N ILE A 60 -14.97 7.04 -0.87
CA ILE A 60 -14.39 5.85 -1.51
C ILE A 60 -13.14 6.24 -2.32
N TYR A 61 -12.00 5.61 -1.99
CA TYR A 61 -10.74 5.78 -2.69
C TYR A 61 -10.34 4.49 -3.38
N VAL A 62 -10.06 4.56 -4.67
CA VAL A 62 -9.67 3.37 -5.45
C VAL A 62 -8.15 3.32 -5.62
N ALA A 63 -7.53 2.22 -5.22
CA ALA A 63 -6.10 2.01 -5.38
C ALA A 63 -5.78 1.45 -6.78
N MET A 64 -5.20 2.30 -7.64
CA MET A 64 -4.57 1.96 -8.92
C MET A 64 -3.07 2.30 -8.81
N ASN A 65 -2.41 1.68 -7.84
CA ASN A 65 -1.09 2.09 -7.36
C ASN A 65 0.02 1.08 -7.70
N THR A 66 -0.04 0.56 -8.90
CA THR A 66 1.03 -0.23 -9.55
C THR A 66 1.71 0.59 -10.64
N ILE A 67 2.92 0.20 -11.03
CA ILE A 67 3.53 0.64 -12.29
C ILE A 67 2.78 0.00 -13.46
N LEU A 68 2.64 0.73 -14.57
CA LEU A 68 1.87 0.35 -15.75
C LEU A 68 2.78 0.24 -16.96
N PHE A 69 2.75 -0.88 -17.67
CA PHE A 69 3.40 -1.01 -18.98
C PHE A 69 2.57 -0.35 -20.09
N ASP A 70 3.19 -0.02 -21.22
CA ASP A 70 2.52 0.66 -22.32
C ASP A 70 1.24 -0.02 -22.79
N HIS A 71 1.24 -1.36 -22.90
CA HIS A 71 0.06 -2.12 -23.31
C HIS A 71 -1.11 -2.07 -22.31
N GLU A 72 -0.86 -1.66 -21.06
CA GLU A 72 -1.86 -1.52 -20.00
C GLU A 72 -2.49 -0.11 -19.95
N LEU A 73 -1.80 0.93 -20.47
CA LEU A 73 -2.19 2.33 -20.28
C LEU A 73 -3.61 2.63 -20.77
N ASN A 74 -3.97 2.15 -21.97
CA ASN A 74 -5.30 2.40 -22.53
C ASN A 74 -6.42 1.79 -21.67
N MET A 75 -6.20 0.60 -21.10
CA MET A 75 -7.16 -0.02 -20.21
C MET A 75 -7.24 0.74 -18.87
N ALA A 76 -6.10 1.16 -18.34
CA ALA A 76 -6.05 1.94 -17.10
C ALA A 76 -6.78 3.29 -17.26
N PHE A 77 -6.60 4.00 -18.38
CA PHE A 77 -7.29 5.27 -18.65
C PHE A 77 -8.82 5.07 -18.80
N LYS A 78 -9.26 4.06 -19.55
CA LYS A 78 -10.69 3.70 -19.61
C LYS A 78 -11.27 3.36 -18.24
N THR A 79 -10.49 2.69 -17.40
CA THR A 79 -10.91 2.39 -16.01
C THR A 79 -11.11 3.69 -15.22
N VAL A 80 -10.22 4.68 -15.35
CA VAL A 80 -10.40 6.00 -14.73
C VAL A 80 -11.69 6.66 -15.22
N ASP A 81 -12.00 6.58 -16.52
CA ASP A 81 -13.22 7.16 -17.10
C ASP A 81 -14.49 6.52 -16.50
N GLU A 82 -14.51 5.20 -16.30
CA GLU A 82 -15.61 4.51 -15.64
C GLU A 82 -15.70 4.87 -14.15
N LEU A 83 -14.57 4.96 -13.45
CA LEU A 83 -14.53 5.41 -12.05
C LEU A 83 -15.07 6.83 -11.89
N ALA A 84 -14.82 7.71 -12.87
CA ALA A 84 -15.39 9.06 -12.90
C ALA A 84 -16.91 9.04 -13.00
N LYS A 85 -17.48 8.15 -13.83
CA LYS A 85 -18.93 7.97 -13.98
C LYS A 85 -19.57 7.37 -12.73
N ILE A 86 -18.88 6.45 -12.05
CA ILE A 86 -19.31 5.87 -10.77
C ILE A 86 -19.39 6.95 -9.69
N GLY A 87 -18.52 7.96 -9.73
CA GLY A 87 -18.48 9.09 -8.79
C GLY A 87 -17.60 8.83 -7.57
N ILE A 88 -16.52 8.05 -7.71
CA ILE A 88 -15.55 7.86 -6.62
C ILE A 88 -14.86 9.18 -6.26
N ASP A 89 -14.37 9.29 -5.01
CA ASP A 89 -13.80 10.54 -4.51
C ASP A 89 -12.33 10.71 -4.92
N ALA A 90 -11.53 9.64 -4.92
CA ALA A 90 -10.12 9.71 -5.29
C ALA A 90 -9.55 8.41 -5.85
N ILE A 91 -8.45 8.54 -6.62
CA ILE A 91 -7.62 7.42 -7.05
C ILE A 91 -6.24 7.55 -6.41
N ILE A 92 -5.77 6.47 -5.77
CA ILE A 92 -4.42 6.38 -5.19
C ILE A 92 -3.49 5.84 -6.27
N VAL A 93 -2.49 6.63 -6.69
CA VAL A 93 -1.64 6.35 -7.85
C VAL A 93 -0.16 6.28 -7.50
N GLN A 94 0.59 5.48 -8.27
CA GLN A 94 2.05 5.43 -8.27
C GLN A 94 2.63 5.86 -9.62
N ASP A 95 2.00 5.48 -10.73
CA ASP A 95 2.48 5.71 -12.08
C ASP A 95 2.27 7.17 -12.52
N LEU A 96 3.31 7.79 -13.10
CA LEU A 96 3.26 9.18 -13.56
C LEU A 96 2.28 9.39 -14.72
N ALA A 97 2.16 8.41 -15.63
CA ALA A 97 1.21 8.50 -16.74
C ALA A 97 -0.23 8.54 -16.22
N LEU A 98 -0.54 7.72 -15.22
CA LEU A 98 -1.87 7.68 -14.61
C LEU A 98 -2.16 8.94 -13.79
N LEU A 99 -1.18 9.42 -13.00
CA LEU A 99 -1.29 10.70 -12.29
C LEU A 99 -1.63 11.84 -13.27
N HIS A 100 -0.84 11.96 -14.33
CA HIS A 100 -1.04 12.99 -15.35
C HIS A 100 -2.41 12.85 -16.03
N TYR A 101 -2.85 11.62 -16.35
CA TYR A 101 -4.15 11.40 -16.97
C TYR A 101 -5.29 11.91 -16.09
N ILE A 102 -5.31 11.52 -14.81
CA ILE A 102 -6.35 11.94 -13.86
C ILE A 102 -6.36 13.46 -13.71
N THR A 103 -5.22 14.06 -13.39
CA THR A 103 -5.14 15.48 -13.07
C THR A 103 -5.34 16.39 -14.27
N ASN A 104 -5.07 15.90 -15.48
CA ASN A 104 -5.22 16.64 -16.73
C ASN A 104 -6.64 16.55 -17.31
N ASN A 105 -7.39 15.46 -17.04
CA ASN A 105 -8.71 15.24 -17.64
C ASN A 105 -9.87 15.49 -16.68
N TYR A 106 -9.67 15.34 -15.36
CA TYR A 106 -10.74 15.41 -14.37
C TYR A 106 -10.47 16.45 -13.28
N SER A 107 -11.55 17.10 -12.82
CA SER A 107 -11.54 17.93 -11.60
C SER A 107 -12.48 17.39 -10.53
N SER A 108 -13.28 16.35 -10.85
CA SER A 108 -14.21 15.70 -9.94
C SER A 108 -13.58 14.52 -9.16
N ILE A 109 -12.40 14.04 -9.58
CA ILE A 109 -11.67 12.98 -8.91
C ILE A 109 -10.35 13.52 -8.40
N GLU A 110 -10.03 13.26 -7.14
CA GLU A 110 -8.73 13.60 -6.59
C GLU A 110 -7.67 12.54 -6.94
N ALA A 111 -6.45 12.97 -7.25
CA ALA A 111 -5.29 12.09 -7.33
C ALA A 111 -4.54 12.11 -6.00
N HIS A 112 -4.44 10.96 -5.33
CA HIS A 112 -3.68 10.76 -4.11
C HIS A 112 -2.40 9.97 -4.42
N ILE A 113 -1.25 10.54 -4.06
CA ILE A 113 0.04 9.89 -4.33
C ILE A 113 0.24 8.72 -3.38
N SER A 114 0.47 7.53 -3.93
CA SER A 114 0.74 6.32 -3.14
C SER A 114 2.04 6.42 -2.36
N THR A 115 2.10 5.79 -1.18
CA THR A 115 3.36 5.60 -0.44
C THR A 115 4.44 4.89 -1.29
N GLN A 116 4.04 4.11 -2.28
CA GLN A 116 4.98 3.45 -3.21
C GLN A 116 5.70 4.43 -4.15
N PHE A 117 5.20 5.63 -4.30
CA PHE A 117 5.90 6.71 -5.01
C PHE A 117 7.14 7.19 -4.23
N GLY A 118 7.18 6.98 -2.90
CA GLY A 118 8.35 7.18 -2.06
C GLY A 118 8.63 8.64 -1.69
N ILE A 119 7.60 9.47 -1.53
CA ILE A 119 7.76 10.88 -1.13
C ILE A 119 8.11 11.00 0.35
N ASP A 120 9.26 11.59 0.67
CA ASP A 120 9.78 11.73 2.03
C ASP A 120 10.42 13.09 2.34
N ASP A 121 10.33 14.03 1.39
CA ASP A 121 10.83 15.39 1.55
C ASP A 121 9.94 16.45 0.86
N LEU A 122 10.28 17.72 1.09
CA LEU A 122 9.49 18.86 0.63
C LEU A 122 9.53 19.04 -0.90
N ASP A 123 10.67 18.81 -1.53
CA ASP A 123 10.80 18.99 -2.98
C ASP A 123 9.99 17.92 -3.73
N GLY A 124 10.01 16.69 -3.24
CA GLY A 124 9.13 15.64 -3.76
C GLY A 124 7.63 15.96 -3.59
N ILE A 125 7.25 16.57 -2.46
CA ILE A 125 5.88 17.05 -2.23
C ILE A 125 5.51 18.14 -3.24
N LYS A 126 6.37 19.15 -3.41
CA LYS A 126 6.14 20.23 -4.37
C LYS A 126 6.06 19.73 -5.81
N PHE A 127 6.87 18.73 -6.17
CA PHE A 127 6.81 18.10 -7.49
C PHE A 127 5.42 17.53 -7.78
N VAL A 128 4.88 16.69 -6.91
CA VAL A 128 3.57 16.06 -7.16
C VAL A 128 2.42 17.07 -7.00
N GLU A 129 2.56 18.08 -6.13
CA GLU A 129 1.60 19.19 -6.01
C GLU A 129 1.53 20.00 -7.33
N SER A 130 2.69 20.24 -7.99
CA SER A 130 2.75 20.92 -9.30
C SER A 130 2.07 20.13 -10.41
N LEU A 131 2.01 18.80 -10.31
CA LEU A 131 1.28 17.91 -11.21
C LEU A 131 -0.22 17.80 -10.87
N GLY A 132 -0.70 18.51 -9.85
CA GLY A 132 -2.11 18.57 -9.49
C GLY A 132 -2.58 17.54 -8.47
N ALA A 133 -1.70 16.78 -7.84
CA ALA A 133 -2.05 15.89 -6.73
C ALA A 133 -2.69 16.66 -5.58
N LYS A 134 -3.65 16.04 -4.88
CA LYS A 134 -4.39 16.65 -3.75
C LYS A 134 -3.96 16.10 -2.40
N ARG A 135 -3.39 14.90 -2.38
CA ARG A 135 -2.91 14.23 -1.16
C ARG A 135 -1.64 13.44 -1.44
N VAL A 136 -0.76 13.39 -0.45
CA VAL A 136 0.43 12.53 -0.44
C VAL A 136 0.33 11.55 0.71
N VAL A 137 0.37 10.24 0.39
CA VAL A 137 0.64 9.20 1.38
C VAL A 137 2.14 9.16 1.60
N LEU A 138 2.60 9.78 2.67
CA LEU A 138 4.02 9.92 2.96
C LEU A 138 4.72 8.57 3.08
N ALA A 139 6.00 8.53 2.71
CA ALA A 139 6.83 7.36 2.92
C ALA A 139 6.88 7.01 4.42
N ARG A 140 6.96 5.71 4.73
CA ARG A 140 6.93 5.19 6.12
C ARG A 140 8.12 5.64 6.95
N GLU A 141 9.17 6.12 6.30
CA GLU A 141 10.43 6.58 6.85
C GLU A 141 10.38 8.01 7.39
N VAL A 142 9.31 8.76 7.08
CA VAL A 142 9.12 10.16 7.50
C VAL A 142 8.72 10.23 8.97
N ASN A 143 9.39 11.09 9.74
CA ASN A 143 9.05 11.32 11.14
C ASN A 143 8.11 12.52 11.31
N ILE A 144 7.48 12.61 12.49
CA ILE A 144 6.48 13.63 12.79
C ILE A 144 7.01 15.07 12.70
N GLU A 145 8.29 15.30 13.03
CA GLU A 145 8.86 16.64 13.00
C GLU A 145 9.01 17.14 11.56
N LYS A 146 9.45 16.28 10.64
CA LYS A 146 9.42 16.59 9.20
C LYS A 146 8.01 16.88 8.69
N ILE A 147 7.00 16.10 9.12
CA ILE A 147 5.61 16.35 8.70
C ILE A 147 5.12 17.73 9.15
N LYS A 148 5.45 18.14 10.38
CA LYS A 148 5.15 19.48 10.89
C LYS A 148 5.81 20.58 10.07
N GLU A 149 7.05 20.35 9.63
CA GLU A 149 7.79 21.26 8.77
C GLU A 149 7.17 21.38 7.38
N PHE A 150 6.84 20.25 6.75
CA PHE A 150 6.19 20.21 5.44
C PHE A 150 4.86 20.97 5.45
N LYS A 151 4.04 20.77 6.50
CA LYS A 151 2.72 21.40 6.63
C LYS A 151 2.77 22.93 6.67
N LYS A 152 3.90 23.52 7.06
CA LYS A 152 4.10 24.98 7.04
C LYS A 152 4.35 25.52 5.62
N GLN A 153 4.77 24.69 4.68
CA GLN A 153 5.30 25.09 3.38
C GLN A 153 4.46 24.63 2.18
N THR A 154 3.40 23.85 2.42
CA THR A 154 2.50 23.34 1.37
C THR A 154 1.07 23.26 1.86
N LYS A 155 0.11 23.31 0.94
CA LYS A 155 -1.32 23.17 1.21
C LYS A 155 -1.85 21.76 0.91
N ILE A 156 -1.02 20.88 0.35
CA ILE A 156 -1.42 19.52 0.01
C ILE A 156 -1.78 18.73 1.28
N SER A 157 -2.73 17.82 1.17
CA SER A 157 -3.17 16.96 2.27
C SER A 157 -2.14 15.85 2.52
N PHE A 158 -1.87 15.52 3.78
CA PHE A 158 -0.98 14.44 4.17
C PHE A 158 -1.73 13.25 4.76
N GLU A 159 -1.34 12.08 4.34
CA GLU A 159 -1.81 10.79 4.83
C GLU A 159 -0.64 9.98 5.37
N THR A 160 -0.79 9.34 6.54
CA THR A 160 0.20 8.43 7.11
C THR A 160 -0.44 7.14 7.57
N PHE A 161 0.31 6.05 7.52
CA PHE A 161 -0.11 4.81 8.17
C PHE A 161 -0.06 4.97 9.70
N ILE A 162 -1.09 4.44 10.36
CA ILE A 162 -1.20 4.45 11.83
C ILE A 162 -1.22 3.05 12.44
N HIS A 163 -1.57 2.02 11.63
CA HIS A 163 -1.69 0.65 12.10
C HIS A 163 -1.43 -0.36 10.99
N GLY A 164 -0.90 -1.55 11.37
CA GLY A 164 -0.79 -2.72 10.52
C GLY A 164 0.60 -2.96 9.95
N ALA A 165 0.70 -3.77 8.92
CA ALA A 165 1.96 -4.28 8.39
C ALA A 165 2.90 -3.20 7.87
N LEU A 166 4.17 -3.23 8.31
CA LEU A 166 5.25 -2.41 7.77
C LEU A 166 6.06 -3.17 6.72
N CYS A 167 6.64 -2.42 5.78
CA CYS A 167 7.65 -2.88 4.84
C CYS A 167 9.05 -2.51 5.36
N VAL A 168 10.02 -3.41 5.22
CA VAL A 168 11.41 -3.16 5.64
C VAL A 168 12.16 -2.30 4.61
N SER A 169 11.75 -2.37 3.35
CA SER A 169 12.31 -1.56 2.27
C SER A 169 11.82 -0.13 2.36
N TYR A 170 12.66 0.81 1.95
CA TYR A 170 12.18 2.14 1.57
C TYR A 170 10.98 2.01 0.63
N SER A 171 9.98 2.83 0.87
CA SER A 171 8.71 2.75 0.15
C SER A 171 8.90 2.82 -1.36
N GLY A 172 8.44 1.79 -2.10
CA GLY A 172 8.57 1.65 -3.54
C GLY A 172 9.96 1.25 -4.07
N ASN A 173 10.94 0.94 -3.20
CA ASN A 173 12.33 0.63 -3.57
C ASN A 173 12.71 -0.84 -3.31
N CYS A 174 11.77 -1.76 -3.53
CA CYS A 174 12.02 -3.19 -3.38
C CYS A 174 11.77 -3.92 -4.70
N PHE A 175 12.85 -4.43 -5.28
CA PHE A 175 12.87 -5.26 -6.48
C PHE A 175 13.11 -6.74 -6.17
N MET A 176 13.31 -7.07 -4.89
CA MET A 176 13.71 -8.42 -4.45
C MET A 176 12.72 -9.49 -4.89
N SER A 177 11.44 -9.25 -4.72
CA SER A 177 10.39 -10.21 -5.10
C SER A 177 10.29 -10.40 -6.62
N GLY A 178 10.46 -9.34 -7.41
CA GLY A 178 10.49 -9.39 -8.87
C GLY A 178 11.71 -10.13 -9.37
N LEU A 179 12.91 -9.73 -8.98
CA LEU A 179 14.17 -10.28 -9.48
C LEU A 179 14.42 -11.74 -9.06
N LEU A 180 13.98 -12.15 -7.85
CA LEU A 180 14.18 -13.52 -7.36
C LEU A 180 13.00 -14.45 -7.67
N GLY A 181 11.78 -13.93 -7.74
CA GLY A 181 10.56 -14.74 -7.82
C GLY A 181 9.62 -14.40 -8.98
N MET A 182 10.01 -13.53 -9.91
CA MET A 182 9.20 -13.09 -11.06
C MET A 182 7.88 -12.39 -10.68
N ARG A 183 7.66 -12.06 -9.40
CA ARG A 183 6.44 -11.45 -8.88
C ARG A 183 6.76 -10.09 -8.25
N SER A 184 6.47 -9.01 -8.99
CA SER A 184 6.83 -7.66 -8.58
C SER A 184 6.05 -7.16 -7.38
N GLY A 185 6.78 -6.60 -6.40
CA GLY A 185 6.18 -5.82 -5.31
C GLY A 185 5.56 -4.50 -5.81
N ASN A 186 6.12 -3.89 -6.86
CA ASN A 186 5.63 -2.67 -7.48
C ASN A 186 4.37 -2.91 -8.34
N ARG A 187 4.08 -4.18 -8.66
CA ARG A 187 2.86 -4.63 -9.35
C ARG A 187 1.89 -5.38 -8.43
N GLY A 188 2.08 -5.28 -7.12
CA GLY A 188 1.16 -5.84 -6.12
C GLY A 188 1.31 -7.32 -5.84
N ARG A 189 2.32 -7.99 -6.36
CA ARG A 189 2.52 -9.45 -6.26
C ARG A 189 3.68 -9.86 -5.35
N CYS A 190 4.04 -9.02 -4.38
CA CYS A 190 5.12 -9.29 -3.44
C CYS A 190 4.93 -10.64 -2.71
N VAL A 191 5.96 -11.50 -2.76
CA VAL A 191 5.96 -12.81 -2.08
C VAL A 191 6.47 -12.76 -0.65
N GLY A 192 6.86 -11.57 -0.15
CA GLY A 192 7.32 -11.40 1.23
C GLY A 192 8.72 -11.98 1.47
N CYS A 193 9.67 -11.81 0.55
CA CYS A 193 11.07 -12.27 0.70
C CYS A 193 11.69 -11.83 2.03
N CYS A 194 11.35 -10.64 2.55
CA CYS A 194 11.81 -10.15 3.85
C CYS A 194 11.26 -10.94 5.06
N ARG A 195 10.32 -11.86 4.86
CA ARG A 195 9.71 -12.68 5.91
C ARG A 195 10.29 -14.10 6.00
N LYS A 196 11.39 -14.36 5.28
CA LYS A 196 12.17 -15.62 5.33
C LYS A 196 13.20 -15.57 6.45
N VAL A 197 13.73 -16.73 6.77
CA VAL A 197 14.91 -16.88 7.63
C VAL A 197 16.16 -16.50 6.83
N TYR A 198 17.05 -15.74 7.44
CA TYR A 198 18.36 -15.39 6.91
C TYR A 198 19.44 -15.63 7.94
N THR A 199 20.65 -15.99 7.48
CA THR A 199 21.88 -15.91 8.27
C THR A 199 22.68 -14.69 7.81
N LEU A 200 23.23 -13.94 8.75
CA LEU A 200 24.22 -12.92 8.46
C LEU A 200 25.61 -13.56 8.54
N LYS A 201 26.45 -13.33 7.53
CA LYS A 201 27.85 -13.77 7.51
C LYS A 201 28.78 -12.59 7.37
N ASP A 202 29.74 -12.45 8.28
CA ASP A 202 30.90 -11.59 8.16
C ASP A 202 31.94 -12.31 7.29
N ILE A 203 32.13 -11.81 6.07
CA ILE A 203 33.05 -12.42 5.10
C ILE A 203 34.50 -12.18 5.49
N THR A 204 34.81 -11.00 6.02
CA THR A 204 36.15 -10.60 6.40
C THR A 204 36.72 -11.48 7.51
N ASN A 205 35.91 -11.79 8.52
CA ASN A 205 36.32 -12.59 9.68
C ASN A 205 35.85 -14.06 9.61
N ASN A 206 35.13 -14.43 8.55
CA ASN A 206 34.53 -15.77 8.37
C ASN A 206 33.61 -16.20 9.53
N ILE A 207 32.81 -15.27 10.07
CA ILE A 207 31.88 -15.52 11.18
C ILE A 207 30.45 -15.61 10.62
N THR A 208 29.73 -16.67 11.00
CA THR A 208 28.30 -16.83 10.67
C THR A 208 27.46 -16.64 11.94
N TYR A 209 26.50 -15.71 11.89
CA TYR A 209 25.60 -15.43 13.01
C TYR A 209 24.36 -16.34 12.93
N PRO A 210 23.67 -16.58 14.07
CA PRO A 210 22.51 -17.47 14.10
C PRO A 210 21.41 -17.05 13.11
N ALA A 211 20.81 -18.03 12.46
CA ALA A 211 19.68 -17.85 11.57
C ALA A 211 18.49 -17.22 12.30
N SER A 212 17.82 -16.27 11.69
CA SER A 212 16.60 -15.66 12.24
C SER A 212 15.79 -14.91 11.16
N TYR A 213 14.59 -14.42 11.50
CA TYR A 213 13.80 -13.57 10.61
C TYR A 213 14.33 -12.13 10.61
N LEU A 214 15.60 -11.95 10.20
CA LEU A 214 16.35 -10.69 10.36
C LEU A 214 15.63 -9.47 9.75
N LEU A 215 14.96 -9.64 8.62
CA LEU A 215 14.30 -8.56 7.87
C LEU A 215 12.80 -8.44 8.19
N SER A 216 12.25 -9.27 9.10
CA SER A 216 10.83 -9.32 9.37
C SER A 216 10.37 -8.19 10.28
N MET A 217 9.71 -7.17 9.73
CA MET A 217 9.17 -6.03 10.48
C MET A 217 8.06 -6.43 11.44
N LYS A 218 8.00 -5.77 12.59
CA LYS A 218 6.83 -5.69 13.47
C LYS A 218 5.70 -4.93 12.76
N ASP A 219 4.48 -5.03 13.27
CA ASP A 219 3.37 -4.22 12.78
C ASP A 219 3.35 -2.84 13.45
N LEU A 220 2.93 -1.82 12.69
CA LEU A 220 2.78 -0.46 13.21
C LEU A 220 1.62 -0.38 14.18
N ASN A 221 1.82 0.35 15.27
CA ASN A 221 0.77 0.77 16.19
C ASN A 221 1.15 2.09 16.85
N VAL A 222 0.44 3.16 16.50
CA VAL A 222 0.66 4.50 17.05
C VAL A 222 -0.48 4.98 17.95
N SER A 223 -1.35 4.07 18.38
CA SER A 223 -2.58 4.40 19.12
C SER A 223 -2.32 5.24 20.39
N GLU A 224 -1.25 4.95 21.12
CA GLU A 224 -0.87 5.69 22.34
C GLU A 224 -0.51 7.15 22.03
N ASP A 225 0.00 7.43 20.83
CA ASP A 225 0.49 8.75 20.42
C ASP A 225 -0.37 9.40 19.34
N ILE A 226 -1.56 8.85 19.04
CA ILE A 226 -2.41 9.30 17.93
C ILE A 226 -2.74 10.81 18.01
N LYS A 227 -2.88 11.35 19.24
CA LYS A 227 -3.15 12.76 19.48
C LYS A 227 -1.99 13.67 19.06
N LYS A 228 -0.77 13.15 18.97
CA LYS A 228 0.42 13.91 18.50
C LYS A 228 0.40 14.10 16.99
N LEU A 229 -0.38 13.29 16.27
CA LEU A 229 -0.48 13.30 14.80
C LEU A 229 -1.54 14.26 14.24
N LYS A 230 -2.08 15.20 15.03
CA LYS A 230 -3.12 16.17 14.59
C LYS A 230 -2.74 17.00 13.34
N VAL A 231 -1.45 17.07 13.01
CA VAL A 231 -0.94 17.74 11.81
C VAL A 231 -1.22 16.94 10.51
N VAL A 232 -1.55 15.66 10.63
CA VAL A 232 -1.86 14.76 9.53
C VAL A 232 -3.35 14.82 9.22
N ASP A 233 -3.70 14.90 7.94
CA ASP A 233 -5.09 15.07 7.50
C ASP A 233 -5.84 13.73 7.42
N SER A 234 -5.13 12.61 7.13
CA SER A 234 -5.74 11.28 7.00
C SER A 234 -4.89 10.19 7.68
N PHE A 235 -5.55 9.37 8.47
CA PHE A 235 -4.99 8.25 9.23
C PHE A 235 -5.32 6.92 8.57
N LYS A 236 -4.32 6.29 7.94
CA LYS A 236 -4.52 5.07 7.17
C LYS A 236 -4.23 3.80 7.97
N ILE A 237 -5.18 2.88 7.96
CA ILE A 237 -5.03 1.53 8.49
C ILE A 237 -4.60 0.60 7.34
N GLU A 238 -3.50 -0.16 7.49
CA GLU A 238 -3.12 -1.23 6.56
C GLU A 238 -3.89 -2.51 6.87
N GLY A 239 -4.49 -3.16 5.84
CA GLY A 239 -5.25 -4.37 6.11
C GLY A 239 -6.14 -4.89 4.99
N ARG A 240 -5.97 -4.52 3.72
CA ARG A 240 -6.82 -4.99 2.61
C ARG A 240 -6.87 -6.52 2.43
N MET A 241 -5.83 -7.22 2.86
CA MET A 241 -5.76 -8.69 2.85
C MET A 241 -6.20 -9.31 4.19
N LYS A 242 -6.86 -8.54 5.06
CA LYS A 242 -7.31 -9.00 6.37
C LYS A 242 -8.81 -9.30 6.35
N GLU A 243 -9.22 -10.15 7.29
CA GLU A 243 -10.63 -10.50 7.50
C GLU A 243 -11.45 -9.30 8.02
N ALA A 244 -12.75 -9.33 7.80
CA ALA A 244 -13.69 -8.29 8.25
C ALA A 244 -13.61 -8.02 9.75
N SER A 245 -13.43 -9.06 10.57
CA SER A 245 -13.26 -8.96 12.01
C SER A 245 -12.03 -8.13 12.43
N TYR A 246 -10.92 -8.24 11.70
CA TYR A 246 -9.75 -7.39 11.91
C TYR A 246 -10.06 -5.93 11.59
N VAL A 247 -10.69 -5.69 10.44
CA VAL A 247 -11.06 -4.31 10.03
C VAL A 247 -12.00 -3.70 11.06
N ALA A 248 -13.06 -4.42 11.45
CA ALA A 248 -14.00 -3.97 12.46
C ALA A 248 -13.30 -3.63 13.79
N GLY A 249 -12.48 -4.55 14.30
CA GLY A 249 -11.80 -4.37 15.59
C GLY A 249 -10.85 -3.17 15.60
N ILE A 250 -10.05 -2.98 14.55
CA ILE A 250 -9.07 -1.90 14.46
C ILE A 250 -9.76 -0.55 14.20
N VAL A 251 -10.73 -0.49 13.28
CA VAL A 251 -11.47 0.75 12.99
C VAL A 251 -12.22 1.22 14.24
N LYS A 252 -12.98 0.34 14.91
CA LYS A 252 -13.69 0.63 16.17
C LYS A 252 -12.75 1.19 17.23
N TYR A 253 -11.57 0.56 17.39
CA TYR A 253 -10.58 0.98 18.38
C TYR A 253 -10.07 2.40 18.10
N TYR A 254 -9.62 2.69 16.86
CA TYR A 254 -9.11 4.01 16.50
C TYR A 254 -10.22 5.07 16.48
N ARG A 255 -11.44 4.74 16.04
CA ARG A 255 -12.59 5.66 16.08
C ARG A 255 -12.88 6.08 17.51
N SER A 256 -12.96 5.13 18.44
CA SER A 256 -13.18 5.43 19.85
C SER A 256 -12.08 6.32 20.43
N LEU A 257 -10.81 6.11 20.06
CA LEU A 257 -9.71 7.00 20.48
C LEU A 257 -9.84 8.41 19.93
N LEU A 258 -10.24 8.55 18.67
CA LEU A 258 -10.41 9.86 18.01
C LEU A 258 -11.61 10.62 18.60
N ASP A 259 -12.64 9.91 19.00
CA ASP A 259 -13.82 10.47 19.68
C ASP A 259 -13.61 10.68 21.20
N ASN A 260 -12.38 10.47 21.69
CA ASN A 260 -12.01 10.56 23.11
C ASN A 260 -12.81 9.64 24.05
N GLN A 261 -13.31 8.52 23.52
CA GLN A 261 -13.98 7.51 24.33
C GLN A 261 -12.95 6.66 25.08
N LYS A 262 -13.38 6.05 26.20
CA LYS A 262 -12.56 5.10 26.95
C LYS A 262 -12.45 3.80 26.14
N VAL A 263 -11.22 3.37 25.84
CA VAL A 263 -10.93 2.12 25.13
C VAL A 263 -10.24 1.11 26.04
N ASN A 264 -10.49 -0.17 25.81
CA ASN A 264 -9.67 -1.23 26.40
C ASN A 264 -8.46 -1.49 25.48
N ASN A 265 -7.25 -1.14 25.93
CA ASN A 265 -6.03 -1.30 25.15
C ASN A 265 -5.70 -2.77 24.81
N GLU A 266 -6.25 -3.72 25.55
CA GLU A 266 -6.06 -5.15 25.27
C GLU A 266 -6.72 -5.57 23.96
N HIS A 267 -7.80 -4.91 23.53
CA HIS A 267 -8.53 -5.25 22.31
C HIS A 267 -7.64 -5.17 21.05
N ILE A 268 -6.63 -4.28 21.02
CA ILE A 268 -5.74 -4.17 19.87
C ILE A 268 -4.84 -5.41 19.73
N TYR A 269 -4.45 -6.03 20.86
CA TYR A 269 -3.62 -7.24 20.89
C TYR A 269 -4.38 -8.51 20.52
N LYS A 270 -5.72 -8.52 20.66
CA LYS A 270 -6.59 -9.67 20.29
C LYS A 270 -6.76 -9.80 18.77
N ASN A 271 -6.39 -8.76 18.02
CA ASN A 271 -6.34 -8.81 16.56
C ASN A 271 -5.03 -9.43 16.05
N PHE A 272 -4.99 -9.74 14.76
CA PHE A 272 -3.75 -10.20 14.12
C PHE A 272 -2.64 -9.17 14.30
N GLN A 273 -1.47 -9.60 14.79
CA GLN A 273 -0.30 -8.74 14.96
C GLN A 273 1.02 -9.53 14.97
N ARG A 274 2.12 -8.89 14.55
CA ARG A 274 3.49 -9.43 14.56
C ARG A 274 4.34 -8.79 15.65
N THR A 275 3.77 -8.52 16.82
CA THR A 275 4.24 -7.56 17.80
C THR A 275 4.20 -6.12 17.24
N PHE A 276 4.27 -5.11 18.11
CA PHE A 276 4.08 -3.73 17.69
C PHE A 276 5.35 -2.90 17.77
N THR A 277 5.39 -1.88 16.90
CA THR A 277 6.38 -0.80 16.89
C THR A 277 5.68 0.52 16.56
N LYS A 278 6.22 1.63 17.05
CA LYS A 278 5.78 2.98 16.62
C LYS A 278 6.39 3.39 15.27
N GLY A 279 7.18 2.52 14.65
CA GLY A 279 7.83 2.79 13.36
C GLY A 279 8.76 3.99 13.40
N TYR A 280 9.10 4.51 12.22
CA TYR A 280 9.98 5.68 12.11
C TYR A 280 9.27 7.00 12.46
N ILE A 281 7.94 7.03 12.46
CA ILE A 281 7.17 8.28 12.65
C ILE A 281 7.45 8.95 14.00
N PHE A 282 7.75 8.16 15.04
CA PHE A 282 8.17 8.65 16.36
C PHE A 282 9.64 8.35 16.69
N GLY A 283 10.48 8.09 15.68
CA GLY A 283 11.92 7.92 15.85
C GLY A 283 12.31 6.63 16.58
N THR A 284 11.54 5.55 16.45
CA THR A 284 11.93 4.24 16.99
C THR A 284 13.32 3.83 16.49
N ASP A 285 14.18 3.35 17.38
CA ASP A 285 15.48 2.82 17.01
C ASP A 285 15.32 1.71 15.96
N PRO A 286 16.00 1.78 14.80
CA PRO A 286 15.91 0.76 13.76
C PRO A 286 16.13 -0.68 14.24
N LYS A 287 16.90 -0.90 15.33
CA LYS A 287 17.07 -2.25 15.92
C LYS A 287 15.78 -2.84 16.50
N ASP A 288 14.81 -2.00 16.91
CA ASP A 288 13.58 -2.44 17.61
C ASP A 288 12.38 -2.60 16.68
N ILE A 289 12.55 -2.35 15.38
CA ILE A 289 11.50 -2.38 14.34
C ILE A 289 11.19 -3.80 13.88
N THR A 290 12.13 -4.74 14.03
CA THR A 290 11.96 -6.11 13.51
C THR A 290 11.59 -7.11 14.60
N ASN A 291 10.82 -8.14 14.20
CA ASN A 291 10.56 -9.34 14.98
C ASN A 291 11.36 -10.50 14.37
N THR A 292 12.48 -10.85 15.00
CA THR A 292 13.39 -11.88 14.51
C THR A 292 12.95 -13.30 14.84
N VAL A 293 11.88 -13.46 15.64
CA VAL A 293 11.40 -14.76 16.14
C VAL A 293 10.38 -15.37 15.17
N LYS A 294 9.40 -14.53 14.70
CA LYS A 294 8.25 -15.03 13.92
C LYS A 294 7.75 -14.00 12.92
N PRO A 295 7.45 -14.41 11.65
CA PRO A 295 6.96 -13.51 10.62
C PRO A 295 5.44 -13.41 10.55
N ASN A 296 4.70 -14.27 11.26
CA ASN A 296 3.25 -14.42 11.22
C ASN A 296 2.57 -13.87 12.48
N ASN A 297 1.28 -14.19 12.66
CA ASN A 297 0.53 -13.80 13.86
C ASN A 297 1.24 -14.23 15.13
N PHE A 298 1.62 -13.26 15.95
CA PHE A 298 2.35 -13.53 17.19
C PHE A 298 1.41 -13.97 18.31
N GLY A 299 0.18 -13.45 18.34
CA GLY A 299 -0.76 -13.60 19.43
C GLY A 299 -0.37 -12.76 20.66
N TYR A 300 -1.15 -12.83 21.73
CA TYR A 300 -0.85 -12.19 23.00
C TYR A 300 -0.65 -13.23 24.10
N LEU A 301 0.28 -12.92 25.01
CA LEU A 301 0.69 -13.83 26.08
C LEU A 301 -0.47 -14.08 27.04
N ILE A 302 -0.81 -15.36 27.28
CA ILE A 302 -1.90 -15.78 28.17
C ILE A 302 -1.45 -16.76 29.26
N GLY A 303 -0.18 -17.17 29.28
CA GLY A 303 0.27 -18.08 30.31
C GLY A 303 1.57 -18.82 29.99
N LYS A 304 1.84 -19.86 30.75
CA LYS A 304 3.01 -20.72 30.57
C LYS A 304 2.70 -22.19 30.93
N VAL A 305 3.44 -23.08 30.28
CA VAL A 305 3.41 -24.52 30.59
C VAL A 305 4.03 -24.74 31.97
N THR A 306 3.31 -25.43 32.88
CA THR A 306 3.76 -25.71 34.24
C THR A 306 4.04 -27.18 34.50
N LYS A 307 3.41 -28.10 33.73
CA LYS A 307 3.63 -29.54 33.84
C LYS A 307 3.45 -30.21 32.48
N VAL A 308 4.26 -31.22 32.21
CA VAL A 308 4.12 -32.10 31.03
C VAL A 308 4.14 -33.53 31.51
N ASN A 309 3.09 -34.29 31.19
CA ASN A 309 2.97 -35.71 31.55
C ASN A 309 2.49 -36.51 30.33
N GLY A 310 3.44 -37.04 29.59
CA GLY A 310 3.18 -37.67 28.29
C GLY A 310 2.56 -36.64 27.31
N LYS A 311 1.33 -36.91 26.86
CA LYS A 311 0.57 -35.99 25.98
C LYS A 311 -0.20 -34.91 26.76
N ARG A 312 -0.41 -35.09 28.09
CA ARG A 312 -1.15 -34.16 28.94
C ARG A 312 -0.25 -32.99 29.33
N VAL A 313 -0.65 -31.79 28.99
CA VAL A 313 0.09 -30.55 29.30
C VAL A 313 -0.77 -29.65 30.17
N THR A 314 -0.20 -29.22 31.32
CA THR A 314 -0.84 -28.26 32.22
C THR A 314 -0.33 -26.87 31.94
N ILE A 315 -1.24 -25.93 31.73
CA ILE A 315 -0.97 -24.51 31.44
C ILE A 315 -1.54 -23.68 32.58
N LYS A 316 -0.70 -22.83 33.19
CA LYS A 316 -1.16 -21.79 34.11
C LYS A 316 -1.44 -20.54 33.30
N LEU A 317 -2.68 -20.07 33.36
CA LEU A 317 -3.18 -18.94 32.63
C LEU A 317 -3.01 -17.62 33.38
N THR A 318 -2.87 -16.52 32.66
CA THR A 318 -2.93 -15.13 33.12
C THR A 318 -4.10 -14.37 32.49
N ASP A 319 -4.74 -14.97 31.49
CA ASP A 319 -5.98 -14.50 30.87
C ASP A 319 -6.91 -15.69 30.59
N SER A 320 -8.20 -15.42 30.36
CA SER A 320 -9.20 -16.45 30.08
C SER A 320 -8.98 -17.16 28.75
N VAL A 321 -9.35 -18.43 28.67
CA VAL A 321 -9.48 -19.19 27.42
C VAL A 321 -10.86 -19.79 27.31
N THR A 322 -11.36 -19.90 26.09
CA THR A 322 -12.65 -20.47 25.77
C THR A 322 -12.46 -21.61 24.75
N GLN A 323 -13.35 -22.59 24.77
CA GLN A 323 -13.36 -23.64 23.74
C GLN A 323 -13.38 -23.06 22.34
N ASN A 324 -12.57 -23.62 21.44
CA ASN A 324 -12.30 -23.19 20.08
C ASN A 324 -11.39 -21.95 19.94
N ASP A 325 -10.89 -21.36 21.04
CA ASP A 325 -9.75 -20.46 20.95
C ASP A 325 -8.56 -21.15 20.28
N GLN A 326 -7.70 -20.39 19.63
CA GLN A 326 -6.45 -20.94 19.11
C GLN A 326 -5.27 -20.41 19.93
N ILE A 327 -4.46 -21.33 20.43
CA ILE A 327 -3.24 -21.01 21.17
C ILE A 327 -2.00 -21.42 20.39
N ARG A 328 -0.88 -20.76 20.70
CA ARG A 328 0.45 -21.07 20.24
C ARG A 328 1.35 -21.27 21.45
N ILE A 329 2.09 -22.33 21.48
CA ILE A 329 3.14 -22.56 22.47
C ILE A 329 4.48 -22.28 21.80
N GLU A 330 5.25 -21.38 22.40
CA GLU A 330 6.55 -20.97 21.90
C GLU A 330 7.62 -21.96 22.37
N THR A 331 8.25 -22.64 21.41
CA THR A 331 9.39 -23.52 21.67
C THR A 331 10.69 -22.73 21.42
N ASN A 332 11.79 -23.15 22.03
CA ASN A 332 13.10 -22.48 21.89
C ASN A 332 13.75 -22.67 20.50
N ARG A 333 13.00 -23.16 19.49
CA ARG A 333 13.52 -23.41 18.14
C ARG A 333 12.81 -22.51 17.12
N ILE A 334 13.61 -21.83 16.32
CA ILE A 334 13.10 -20.99 15.22
C ILE A 334 12.36 -21.87 14.21
N GLY A 335 11.11 -21.50 13.88
CA GLY A 335 10.27 -22.23 12.94
C GLY A 335 9.55 -23.46 13.50
N GLU A 336 9.85 -23.92 14.69
CA GLU A 336 9.12 -25.00 15.38
C GLU A 336 8.09 -24.38 16.34
N GLU A 337 6.85 -24.26 15.91
CA GLU A 337 5.74 -23.75 16.70
C GLU A 337 4.67 -24.81 16.87
N VAL A 338 4.11 -24.86 18.05
CA VAL A 338 2.95 -25.70 18.35
C VAL A 338 1.71 -24.80 18.35
N SER A 339 0.91 -24.86 17.27
CA SER A 339 -0.36 -24.13 17.16
C SER A 339 -1.53 -25.10 17.36
N ILE A 340 -2.39 -24.83 18.34
CA ILE A 340 -3.39 -25.78 18.82
C ILE A 340 -4.75 -25.08 18.92
N PRO A 341 -5.80 -25.60 18.25
CA PRO A 341 -7.17 -25.23 18.57
C PRO A 341 -7.59 -25.90 19.89
N LEU A 342 -8.15 -25.15 20.81
CA LEU A 342 -8.62 -25.65 22.11
C LEU A 342 -9.97 -26.36 21.98
N ILE A 343 -9.97 -27.54 21.36
CA ILE A 343 -11.21 -28.33 21.15
C ILE A 343 -11.70 -28.94 22.47
N LYS A 344 -10.78 -29.44 23.28
CA LYS A 344 -11.06 -30.02 24.58
C LYS A 344 -10.17 -29.39 25.64
N ILE A 345 -10.78 -28.83 26.67
CA ILE A 345 -10.12 -28.19 27.79
C ILE A 345 -10.55 -28.95 29.05
N TYR A 346 -9.62 -29.31 29.91
CA TYR A 346 -9.90 -30.01 31.16
C TYR A 346 -9.45 -29.16 32.34
N ASP A 347 -10.19 -29.20 33.42
CA ASP A 347 -9.79 -28.66 34.73
C ASP A 347 -8.74 -29.53 35.42
N ASN A 348 -8.35 -29.17 36.66
CA ASN A 348 -7.39 -29.93 37.45
C ASN A 348 -7.91 -31.31 37.91
N SER A 349 -9.21 -31.51 37.92
CA SER A 349 -9.84 -32.81 38.22
C SER A 349 -9.95 -33.75 37.03
N GLY A 350 -9.62 -33.23 35.80
CA GLY A 350 -9.77 -33.96 34.55
C GLY A 350 -11.15 -33.85 33.93
N LYS A 351 -12.05 -33.02 34.46
CA LYS A 351 -13.39 -32.76 33.93
C LYS A 351 -13.29 -31.81 32.71
N LEU A 352 -14.06 -32.10 31.65
CA LEU A 352 -14.18 -31.26 30.48
C LEU A 352 -14.88 -29.96 30.85
N ILE A 353 -14.31 -28.82 30.43
CA ILE A 353 -14.80 -27.47 30.68
C ILE A 353 -14.80 -26.68 29.36
N ASN A 354 -15.64 -25.64 29.27
CA ASN A 354 -15.75 -24.78 28.09
C ASN A 354 -14.89 -23.51 28.20
N GLU A 355 -14.58 -23.04 29.39
CA GLU A 355 -13.75 -21.86 29.65
C GLU A 355 -13.00 -21.98 30.97
N SER A 356 -11.89 -21.25 31.07
CA SER A 356 -11.09 -21.12 32.31
C SER A 356 -10.23 -19.86 32.27
N ASN A 357 -9.89 -19.32 33.45
CA ASN A 357 -8.99 -18.18 33.63
C ASN A 357 -7.82 -18.50 34.59
N SER A 358 -7.61 -19.77 34.96
CA SER A 358 -6.61 -20.15 35.97
C SER A 358 -5.65 -21.23 35.48
N VAL A 359 -6.03 -22.49 35.54
CA VAL A 359 -5.22 -23.65 35.14
C VAL A 359 -6.07 -24.54 34.24
N ILE A 360 -5.46 -24.94 33.11
CA ILE A 360 -6.07 -25.90 32.21
C ILE A 360 -5.13 -27.06 31.91
N ASN A 361 -5.71 -28.19 31.57
CA ASN A 361 -5.02 -29.33 31.00
C ASN A 361 -5.53 -29.56 29.57
N ILE A 362 -4.59 -29.79 28.66
CA ILE A 362 -4.90 -30.11 27.27
C ILE A 362 -4.03 -31.26 26.77
N ASP A 363 -4.48 -31.98 25.76
CA ASP A 363 -3.68 -33.07 25.18
C ASP A 363 -2.98 -32.58 23.92
N ILE A 364 -1.63 -32.69 23.90
CA ILE A 364 -0.77 -32.22 22.79
C ILE A 364 0.05 -33.40 22.26
N LYS A 365 0.20 -33.49 20.95
CA LYS A 365 1.05 -34.53 20.31
C LYS A 365 2.51 -34.07 20.17
N GLU A 366 2.71 -32.77 20.03
CA GLU A 366 3.98 -32.10 19.79
C GLU A 366 4.78 -31.99 21.10
N LYS A 367 6.09 -31.91 20.99
CA LYS A 367 7.00 -31.79 22.15
C LYS A 367 7.02 -30.35 22.65
N VAL A 368 6.56 -30.17 23.89
CA VAL A 368 6.65 -28.90 24.65
C VAL A 368 7.38 -29.14 25.97
N LYS A 369 7.86 -28.08 26.61
CA LYS A 369 8.62 -28.14 27.87
C LYS A 369 7.95 -27.27 28.93
N VAL A 370 8.23 -27.62 30.19
CA VAL A 370 7.90 -26.74 31.31
C VAL A 370 8.63 -25.42 31.18
N GLY A 371 7.88 -24.33 31.32
CA GLY A 371 8.37 -22.97 31.13
C GLY A 371 8.05 -22.35 29.74
N ASP A 372 7.67 -23.15 28.73
CA ASP A 372 7.29 -22.64 27.42
C ASP A 372 6.12 -21.66 27.58
N LEU A 373 6.21 -20.52 26.86
CA LEU A 373 5.20 -19.47 26.88
C LEU A 373 4.02 -19.80 25.97
N VAL A 374 2.82 -19.44 26.44
CA VAL A 374 1.56 -19.72 25.74
C VAL A 374 0.92 -18.42 25.30
N TYR A 375 0.65 -18.29 24.01
CA TYR A 375 0.03 -17.12 23.39
C TYR A 375 -1.33 -17.50 22.82
N LYS A 376 -2.33 -16.61 22.91
CA LYS A 376 -3.61 -16.75 22.21
C LYS A 376 -3.51 -16.04 20.87
N THR A 377 -3.75 -16.79 19.80
CA THR A 377 -3.68 -16.28 18.41
C THR A 377 -5.06 -16.05 17.80
N LYS A 378 -6.11 -16.65 18.39
CA LYS A 378 -7.52 -16.41 18.03
C LYS A 378 -8.35 -16.46 19.31
N ASP A 379 -9.09 -15.38 19.58
CA ASP A 379 -10.00 -15.23 20.73
C ASP A 379 -11.45 -15.28 20.22
N ILE A 380 -12.13 -16.41 20.43
CA ILE A 380 -13.49 -16.64 19.90
C ILE A 380 -14.50 -15.70 20.54
N LYS A 381 -14.37 -15.43 21.84
CA LYS A 381 -15.27 -14.52 22.56
C LYS A 381 -15.20 -13.09 21.98
N TYR A 382 -13.99 -12.60 21.79
CA TYR A 382 -13.74 -11.31 21.17
C TYR A 382 -14.25 -11.25 19.71
N LEU A 383 -13.97 -12.30 18.92
CA LEU A 383 -14.44 -12.36 17.53
C LEU A 383 -15.97 -12.36 17.43
N ASN A 384 -16.66 -13.09 18.33
CA ASN A 384 -18.11 -13.10 18.37
C ASN A 384 -18.69 -11.72 18.76
N GLU A 385 -18.01 -10.97 19.65
CA GLU A 385 -18.37 -9.60 19.97
C GLU A 385 -18.19 -8.68 18.77
N ILE A 386 -17.02 -8.73 18.14
CA ILE A 386 -16.69 -7.86 16.99
C ILE A 386 -17.60 -8.18 15.80
N ASN A 387 -17.88 -9.44 15.50
CA ASN A 387 -18.76 -9.84 14.39
C ASN A 387 -20.20 -9.31 14.54
N LYS A 388 -20.64 -9.01 15.76
CA LYS A 388 -21.92 -8.34 16.03
C LYS A 388 -21.89 -6.84 15.78
N SER A 389 -20.70 -6.24 15.61
CA SER A 389 -20.54 -4.79 15.49
C SER A 389 -20.77 -4.24 14.09
N TYR A 390 -20.93 -5.09 13.09
CA TYR A 390 -21.13 -4.64 11.70
C TYR A 390 -22.37 -5.22 11.02
N PRO A 391 -23.58 -4.79 11.47
CA PRO A 391 -24.77 -4.97 10.66
C PRO A 391 -24.63 -4.17 9.35
N LYS A 392 -25.42 -4.52 8.33
CA LYS A 392 -25.41 -3.77 7.05
C LYS A 392 -25.71 -2.28 7.21
N GLU A 393 -26.40 -1.91 8.27
CA GLU A 393 -26.72 -0.53 8.61
C GLU A 393 -25.88 -0.07 9.79
N TYR A 394 -25.16 1.04 9.62
CA TYR A 394 -24.33 1.62 10.67
C TYR A 394 -24.84 2.97 11.17
N GLN A 395 -24.88 3.97 10.30
CA GLN A 395 -25.30 5.32 10.67
C GLN A 395 -26.75 5.56 10.24
N ARG A 396 -27.50 6.19 11.13
CA ARG A 396 -28.86 6.57 10.84
C ARG A 396 -29.00 8.07 11.04
N PHE A 397 -29.60 8.69 10.05
CA PHE A 397 -29.79 10.13 9.99
C PHE A 397 -31.28 10.46 10.09
N GLY A 398 -31.63 11.55 10.81
CA GLY A 398 -33.00 12.01 10.93
C GLY A 398 -33.51 12.56 9.59
N VAL A 399 -34.72 12.17 9.21
CA VAL A 399 -35.49 12.76 8.12
C VAL A 399 -36.79 13.29 8.61
N ASP A 400 -37.20 14.47 8.10
CA ASP A 400 -38.50 15.05 8.34
C ASP A 400 -39.50 14.61 7.25
N MET A 401 -40.70 14.26 7.60
CA MET A 401 -41.75 13.87 6.69
C MET A 401 -43.02 14.75 6.87
N ILE A 402 -43.66 15.07 5.75
CA ILE A 402 -44.97 15.74 5.72
C ILE A 402 -45.91 14.88 4.89
N VAL A 403 -47.01 14.48 5.47
CA VAL A 403 -48.13 13.77 4.82
C VAL A 403 -49.23 14.75 4.51
N GLN A 404 -49.70 14.79 3.29
CA GLN A 404 -50.83 15.63 2.89
C GLN A 404 -51.85 14.84 2.09
N GLY A 405 -53.14 15.04 2.39
CA GLY A 405 -54.21 14.46 1.59
C GLY A 405 -55.60 14.71 2.14
N SER A 406 -56.54 14.87 1.25
CA SER A 406 -57.98 15.03 1.57
C SER A 406 -58.84 14.03 0.74
N ILE A 407 -60.01 13.74 1.20
CA ILE A 407 -60.95 12.85 0.45
C ILE A 407 -61.15 13.39 -0.96
N GLY A 408 -61.00 12.50 -1.94
CA GLY A 408 -61.07 12.84 -3.36
C GLY A 408 -59.75 13.27 -4.01
N SER A 409 -58.67 13.45 -3.22
CA SER A 409 -57.32 13.74 -3.71
C SER A 409 -56.40 12.55 -3.57
N VAL A 410 -55.19 12.63 -4.15
CA VAL A 410 -54.11 11.63 -3.96
C VAL A 410 -53.36 11.92 -2.65
N LEU A 411 -52.79 10.86 -2.03
CA LEU A 411 -51.91 11.02 -0.88
C LEU A 411 -50.54 11.52 -1.34
N LYS A 412 -50.03 12.59 -0.72
CA LYS A 412 -48.68 13.14 -0.98
C LYS A 412 -47.79 12.95 0.23
N LEU A 413 -46.54 12.57 -0.02
CA LEU A 413 -45.50 12.44 0.99
C LEU A 413 -44.28 13.29 0.57
N TYR A 414 -43.92 14.23 1.43
CA TYR A 414 -42.69 15.00 1.32
C TYR A 414 -41.68 14.44 2.31
N VAL A 415 -40.42 14.31 1.85
CA VAL A 415 -39.31 13.90 2.72
C VAL A 415 -38.20 14.95 2.58
N LYS A 416 -37.73 15.46 3.72
CA LYS A 416 -36.65 16.43 3.80
C LYS A 416 -35.47 15.86 4.58
N PHE A 417 -34.25 16.06 4.01
CA PHE A 417 -32.98 15.68 4.61
C PHE A 417 -31.95 16.78 4.31
N PHE A 418 -31.55 17.55 5.30
CA PHE A 418 -30.72 18.75 5.12
C PHE A 418 -31.26 19.65 4.01
N GLU A 419 -30.46 19.93 2.96
CA GLU A 419 -30.86 20.72 1.79
C GLU A 419 -31.72 19.95 0.76
N TYR A 420 -31.79 18.63 0.85
CA TYR A 420 -32.55 17.79 -0.07
C TYR A 420 -34.02 17.75 0.33
N SER A 421 -34.91 17.92 -0.63
CA SER A 421 -36.34 17.78 -0.44
C SER A 421 -36.98 17.11 -1.65
N VAL A 422 -37.75 16.06 -1.40
CA VAL A 422 -38.46 15.30 -2.44
C VAL A 422 -39.93 15.17 -2.11
N SER A 423 -40.75 15.04 -3.13
CA SER A 423 -42.17 14.72 -2.95
C SER A 423 -42.58 13.58 -3.89
N VAL A 424 -43.46 12.74 -3.42
CA VAL A 424 -44.12 11.67 -4.20
C VAL A 424 -45.61 11.69 -3.96
N GLU A 425 -46.36 11.22 -4.94
CA GLU A 425 -47.81 11.14 -4.90
C GLU A 425 -48.24 9.69 -5.12
N SER A 426 -49.30 9.25 -4.44
CA SER A 426 -49.87 7.91 -4.66
C SER A 426 -50.74 7.90 -5.89
N ASP A 427 -50.87 6.74 -6.52
CA ASP A 427 -51.87 6.50 -7.57
C ASP A 427 -53.29 6.25 -7.00
N TYR A 428 -53.43 6.22 -5.66
CA TYR A 428 -54.64 5.94 -4.98
C TYR A 428 -55.37 7.23 -4.58
N ILE A 429 -56.67 7.34 -4.94
CA ILE A 429 -57.51 8.44 -4.53
C ILE A 429 -58.05 8.15 -3.12
N ILE A 430 -57.89 9.06 -2.20
CA ILE A 430 -58.37 8.95 -0.82
C ILE A 430 -59.88 8.85 -0.81
N GLU A 431 -60.39 7.79 -0.23
CA GLU A 431 -61.83 7.53 -0.09
C GLU A 431 -62.32 7.92 1.30
N ALA A 432 -63.63 8.16 1.45
CA ALA A 432 -64.24 8.31 2.76
C ALA A 432 -64.25 6.96 3.48
N ALA A 433 -63.80 6.88 4.72
CA ALA A 433 -63.76 5.65 5.52
C ALA A 433 -65.19 5.16 5.81
N LYS A 434 -65.40 3.88 5.61
CA LYS A 434 -66.71 3.23 5.90
C LYS A 434 -66.95 3.02 7.39
N THR A 435 -65.93 2.96 8.21
CA THR A 435 -65.98 2.76 9.66
C THR A 435 -65.10 3.72 10.42
N LYS A 436 -63.75 3.61 10.24
CA LYS A 436 -62.75 4.45 10.92
C LYS A 436 -61.69 4.82 9.91
N GLY A 437 -61.40 6.13 9.84
CA GLY A 437 -60.30 6.66 9.04
C GLY A 437 -58.93 6.24 9.56
N ILE A 438 -57.87 6.53 8.80
CA ILE A 438 -56.49 6.32 9.23
C ILE A 438 -56.14 7.38 10.25
N SER A 439 -55.58 6.94 11.37
CA SER A 439 -55.10 7.86 12.42
C SER A 439 -53.66 8.34 12.18
N ASP A 440 -53.31 9.43 12.77
CA ASP A 440 -51.91 9.92 12.79
C ASP A 440 -50.93 8.87 13.31
N ASP A 441 -51.33 8.05 14.28
CA ASP A 441 -50.50 6.98 14.85
C ASP A 441 -50.18 5.90 13.83
N ASN A 442 -51.15 5.60 12.95
CA ASN A 442 -50.93 4.65 11.86
C ASN A 442 -49.88 5.19 10.87
N PHE A 443 -49.96 6.48 10.51
CA PHE A 443 -48.92 7.09 9.66
C PHE A 443 -47.55 7.10 10.36
N LYS A 444 -47.47 7.50 11.62
CA LYS A 444 -46.23 7.50 12.41
C LYS A 444 -45.63 6.11 12.48
N GLU A 445 -46.42 5.09 12.79
CA GLU A 445 -45.96 3.71 12.87
C GLU A 445 -45.40 3.20 11.54
N LEU A 446 -46.08 3.43 10.42
CA LEU A 446 -45.68 2.92 9.11
C LEU A 446 -44.46 3.69 8.54
N LEU A 447 -44.44 5.01 8.68
CA LEU A 447 -43.39 5.86 8.15
C LEU A 447 -42.12 5.80 8.99
N SER A 448 -42.20 5.47 10.28
CA SER A 448 -41.00 5.23 11.12
C SER A 448 -40.24 3.92 10.81
N LYS A 449 -40.89 2.96 10.12
CA LYS A 449 -40.24 1.70 9.74
C LYS A 449 -39.30 1.88 8.53
N LEU A 450 -38.09 2.43 8.79
CA LEU A 450 -37.05 2.71 7.80
C LEU A 450 -35.84 1.77 7.92
N ASN A 451 -36.05 0.53 8.36
CA ASN A 451 -35.03 -0.40 8.83
C ASN A 451 -33.90 -0.72 7.83
N ASP A 452 -34.19 -0.73 6.53
CA ASP A 452 -33.22 -1.06 5.46
C ASP A 452 -32.61 0.21 4.83
N THR A 453 -32.65 1.36 5.54
CA THR A 453 -32.16 2.64 5.04
C THR A 453 -31.22 3.31 6.06
N PRO A 454 -30.40 4.28 5.65
CA PRO A 454 -29.57 5.04 6.61
C PRO A 454 -30.38 6.04 7.45
N TYR A 455 -31.69 6.07 7.32
CA TYR A 455 -32.55 7.08 7.94
C TYR A 455 -33.36 6.54 9.10
N PHE A 456 -33.75 7.45 9.98
CA PHE A 456 -34.87 7.30 10.93
C PHE A 456 -35.79 8.51 10.81
N LEU A 457 -37.07 8.34 11.13
CA LEU A 457 -38.02 9.44 11.18
C LEU A 457 -37.71 10.32 12.38
N GLU A 458 -37.34 11.58 12.13
CA GLU A 458 -37.07 12.57 13.18
C GLU A 458 -38.33 13.34 13.52
N ASN A 459 -38.92 14.00 12.54
CA ASN A 459 -40.19 14.72 12.71
C ASN A 459 -41.19 14.28 11.63
N ILE A 460 -42.49 14.35 12.00
CA ILE A 460 -43.60 14.14 11.07
C ILE A 460 -44.68 15.15 11.29
N TYR A 461 -45.12 15.79 10.20
CA TYR A 461 -46.30 16.61 10.15
C TYR A 461 -47.36 15.93 9.29
N ILE A 462 -48.62 15.82 9.79
CA ILE A 462 -49.72 15.14 9.13
C ILE A 462 -50.84 16.13 8.90
N ASP A 463 -51.11 16.41 7.64
CA ASP A 463 -52.23 17.21 7.13
C ASP A 463 -53.14 16.28 6.31
N PHE A 464 -53.91 15.45 7.03
CA PHE A 464 -54.74 14.41 6.45
C PHE A 464 -56.14 14.49 7.00
N ASP A 465 -57.13 14.20 6.13
CA ASP A 465 -58.55 14.23 6.50
C ASP A 465 -58.85 13.09 7.48
N ASN A 466 -59.33 13.40 8.69
CA ASN A 466 -59.58 12.43 9.76
C ASN A 466 -60.57 11.31 9.39
N ASN A 467 -61.45 11.52 8.40
CA ASN A 467 -62.33 10.51 7.85
C ASN A 467 -61.82 9.88 6.56
N GLY A 468 -60.61 10.17 6.16
CA GLY A 468 -59.97 9.60 4.97
C GLY A 468 -59.54 8.15 5.20
N PHE A 469 -59.61 7.35 4.15
CA PHE A 469 -59.12 5.97 4.10
C PHE A 469 -58.12 5.81 2.98
N VAL A 470 -56.96 5.23 3.30
CA VAL A 470 -55.93 4.80 2.38
C VAL A 470 -55.45 3.40 2.80
N PRO A 471 -55.32 2.45 1.90
CA PRO A 471 -54.73 1.13 2.25
C PRO A 471 -53.30 1.24 2.79
N LEU A 472 -52.99 0.55 3.88
CA LEU A 472 -51.62 0.62 4.52
C LEU A 472 -50.50 0.28 3.55
N LYS A 473 -50.81 -0.59 2.54
CA LYS A 473 -49.87 -0.95 1.47
C LYS A 473 -49.50 0.29 0.61
N VAL A 474 -50.43 1.21 0.35
CA VAL A 474 -50.18 2.43 -0.41
C VAL A 474 -49.21 3.35 0.34
N ILE A 475 -49.44 3.53 1.65
CA ILE A 475 -48.51 4.33 2.49
C ILE A 475 -47.14 3.71 2.51
N SER A 476 -47.03 2.38 2.62
CA SER A 476 -45.73 1.69 2.60
C SER A 476 -45.03 1.78 1.25
N SER A 477 -45.74 1.75 0.13
CA SER A 477 -45.16 1.99 -1.21
C SER A 477 -44.69 3.41 -1.33
N LEU A 478 -45.54 4.38 -1.00
CA LEU A 478 -45.25 5.80 -1.10
C LEU A 478 -43.98 6.16 -0.29
N LYS A 479 -43.85 5.60 0.93
CA LYS A 479 -42.63 5.73 1.74
C LYS A 479 -41.39 5.24 1.00
N ARG A 480 -41.44 4.00 0.43
CA ARG A 480 -40.32 3.42 -0.30
C ARG A 480 -39.93 4.30 -1.48
N ASP A 481 -40.91 4.76 -2.26
CA ASP A 481 -40.69 5.57 -3.44
C ASP A 481 -40.10 6.95 -3.06
N ALA A 482 -40.55 7.56 -1.96
CA ALA A 482 -39.98 8.79 -1.44
C ALA A 482 -38.53 8.66 -0.99
N ILE A 483 -38.19 7.56 -0.28
CA ILE A 483 -36.82 7.30 0.13
C ILE A 483 -35.93 7.00 -1.06
N ASN A 484 -36.40 6.21 -2.05
CA ASN A 484 -35.64 5.97 -3.27
C ASN A 484 -35.35 7.27 -4.01
N LYS A 485 -36.36 8.13 -4.18
CA LYS A 485 -36.20 9.43 -4.82
C LYS A 485 -35.21 10.34 -4.05
N LEU A 486 -35.28 10.33 -2.71
CA LEU A 486 -34.31 11.04 -1.88
C LEU A 486 -32.87 10.53 -2.11
N ASN A 487 -32.69 9.20 -2.16
CA ASN A 487 -31.40 8.60 -2.43
C ASN A 487 -30.88 8.97 -3.81
N GLU A 488 -31.73 8.92 -4.85
CA GLU A 488 -31.37 9.33 -6.20
C GLU A 488 -30.91 10.79 -6.25
N GLU A 489 -31.62 11.71 -5.57
CA GLU A 489 -31.22 13.11 -5.51
C GLU A 489 -29.86 13.30 -4.80
N ARG A 490 -29.64 12.59 -3.71
CA ARG A 490 -28.38 12.64 -2.94
C ARG A 490 -27.18 12.05 -3.67
N LEU A 491 -27.42 11.05 -4.53
CA LEU A 491 -26.38 10.36 -5.30
C LEU A 491 -26.07 11.02 -6.64
N LYS A 492 -26.80 12.09 -7.01
CA LYS A 492 -26.49 12.86 -8.22
C LYS A 492 -25.08 13.43 -8.12
N HIS A 493 -24.22 13.04 -9.01
CA HIS A 493 -22.90 13.62 -9.16
C HIS A 493 -22.68 14.05 -10.59
N LEU A 494 -21.88 15.10 -10.78
CA LEU A 494 -21.50 15.60 -12.08
C LEU A 494 -20.03 15.27 -12.34
N VAL A 495 -19.79 14.54 -13.41
CA VAL A 495 -18.43 14.34 -13.92
C VAL A 495 -17.93 15.68 -14.46
N LYS A 496 -16.92 16.24 -13.80
CA LYS A 496 -16.30 17.51 -14.23
C LYS A 496 -15.00 17.20 -14.96
N THR A 497 -15.01 17.34 -16.27
CA THR A 497 -13.82 17.19 -17.11
C THR A 497 -13.07 18.51 -17.28
N LYS A 498 -11.80 18.41 -17.66
CA LYS A 498 -10.94 19.51 -18.06
C LYS A 498 -10.59 19.37 -19.53
N LYS A 499 -10.22 20.48 -20.19
CA LYS A 499 -9.57 20.40 -21.49
C LYS A 499 -8.14 19.92 -21.28
N ALA A 500 -7.84 18.71 -21.75
CA ALA A 500 -6.51 18.13 -21.62
C ALA A 500 -5.46 19.01 -22.30
N LYS A 501 -4.32 19.19 -21.63
CA LYS A 501 -3.15 19.87 -22.21
C LYS A 501 -2.24 18.83 -22.86
N GLU A 502 -1.77 19.15 -24.05
CA GLU A 502 -0.80 18.31 -24.73
C GLU A 502 0.57 18.38 -24.05
N LEU A 503 1.28 17.27 -24.05
CA LEU A 503 2.66 17.22 -23.58
C LEU A 503 3.58 17.74 -24.70
N ILE A 504 4.35 18.76 -24.40
CA ILE A 504 5.39 19.28 -25.29
C ILE A 504 6.70 18.63 -24.86
N VAL A 505 7.29 17.82 -25.71
CA VAL A 505 8.57 17.15 -25.48
C VAL A 505 9.66 17.73 -26.37
N PRO A 506 10.93 17.74 -25.91
CA PRO A 506 12.05 18.14 -26.77
C PRO A 506 12.20 17.21 -27.98
N PHE A 507 12.69 17.75 -29.08
CA PHE A 507 13.03 16.97 -30.27
C PHE A 507 14.44 16.37 -30.13
N TYR A 508 14.55 15.06 -30.33
CA TYR A 508 15.82 14.33 -30.40
C TYR A 508 15.85 13.42 -31.62
N ASP A 509 17.00 13.41 -32.29
CA ASP A 509 17.29 12.43 -33.34
C ASP A 509 17.48 11.02 -32.75
N GLN A 510 17.55 10.01 -33.61
CA GLN A 510 17.85 8.65 -33.20
C GLN A 510 19.19 8.62 -32.44
N PRO A 511 19.22 8.15 -31.20
CA PRO A 511 20.44 8.20 -30.41
C PRO A 511 21.49 7.21 -30.93
N ILE A 512 22.75 7.63 -30.83
CA ILE A 512 23.90 6.75 -30.97
C ILE A 512 24.27 6.28 -29.55
N PRO A 513 24.23 4.98 -29.27
CA PRO A 513 24.44 4.48 -27.92
C PRO A 513 25.86 4.75 -27.41
N LYS A 514 25.98 5.27 -26.20
CA LYS A 514 27.25 5.49 -25.48
C LYS A 514 27.30 4.71 -24.17
N LEU A 515 28.49 4.58 -23.59
CA LEU A 515 28.67 4.05 -22.23
C LEU A 515 28.59 5.17 -21.20
N THR A 516 27.84 4.92 -20.13
CA THR A 516 27.92 5.64 -18.86
C THR A 516 28.42 4.68 -17.79
N VAL A 517 29.16 5.18 -16.81
CA VAL A 517 29.74 4.34 -15.77
C VAL A 517 29.43 4.90 -14.39
N GLN A 518 28.95 4.04 -13.51
CA GLN A 518 28.74 4.36 -12.11
C GLN A 518 29.79 3.64 -11.26
N VAL A 519 30.50 4.38 -10.40
CA VAL A 519 31.62 3.89 -9.59
C VAL A 519 31.34 4.15 -8.10
N SER A 520 31.99 3.37 -7.23
CA SER A 520 31.78 3.41 -5.79
C SER A 520 32.97 3.94 -4.98
N ASN A 521 34.14 4.16 -5.61
CA ASN A 521 35.33 4.67 -4.95
C ASN A 521 36.25 5.43 -5.92
N ASP A 522 37.22 6.15 -5.37
CA ASP A 522 38.17 7.00 -6.12
C ASP A 522 39.08 6.21 -7.07
N GLU A 523 39.46 4.99 -6.71
CA GLU A 523 40.34 4.17 -7.55
C GLU A 523 39.61 3.76 -8.84
N GLN A 524 38.36 3.34 -8.71
CA GLN A 524 37.49 3.05 -9.85
C GLN A 524 37.24 4.32 -10.69
N TYR A 525 36.99 5.47 -10.04
CA TYR A 525 36.77 6.74 -10.73
C TYR A 525 37.98 7.14 -11.59
N ASN A 526 39.17 7.20 -10.99
CA ASN A 526 40.39 7.57 -11.68
C ASN A 526 40.72 6.64 -12.86
N LEU A 527 40.47 5.34 -12.69
CA LEU A 527 40.62 4.38 -13.79
C LEU A 527 39.67 4.72 -14.94
N VAL A 528 38.38 4.86 -14.66
CA VAL A 528 37.33 5.08 -15.68
C VAL A 528 37.59 6.37 -16.46
N GLU A 529 37.98 7.43 -15.76
CA GLU A 529 38.39 8.71 -16.37
C GLU A 529 39.59 8.52 -17.28
N SER A 530 40.63 7.77 -16.86
CA SER A 530 41.84 7.49 -17.65
C SER A 530 41.50 6.64 -18.91
N MET A 531 40.39 5.94 -18.94
CA MET A 531 39.90 5.19 -20.11
C MET A 531 39.10 6.07 -21.09
N GLY A 532 38.98 7.37 -20.85
CA GLY A 532 38.33 8.34 -21.73
C GLY A 532 36.79 8.36 -21.64
N ILE A 533 36.20 7.75 -20.63
CA ILE A 533 34.77 7.84 -20.38
C ILE A 533 34.47 9.17 -19.68
N LYS A 534 33.55 9.93 -20.26
CA LYS A 534 33.18 11.28 -19.76
C LYS A 534 32.00 11.27 -18.83
N ASP A 535 31.02 10.35 -19.04
CA ASP A 535 29.81 10.26 -18.26
C ASP A 535 30.00 9.26 -17.10
N ILE A 536 30.57 9.77 -15.99
CA ILE A 536 30.86 8.99 -14.80
C ILE A 536 29.97 9.48 -13.64
N TYR A 537 29.21 8.56 -13.06
CA TYR A 537 28.44 8.80 -11.84
C TYR A 537 29.20 8.27 -10.64
N TYR A 538 29.48 9.13 -9.69
CA TYR A 538 30.13 8.74 -8.44
C TYR A 538 29.06 8.47 -7.38
N ASP A 539 28.99 7.21 -6.92
CA ASP A 539 27.94 6.72 -6.03
C ASP A 539 28.21 7.12 -4.58
N ASN A 540 27.72 8.26 -4.18
CA ASN A 540 27.80 8.69 -2.79
C ASN A 540 26.48 8.63 -2.03
N ILE A 541 25.34 8.32 -2.68
CA ILE A 541 24.04 8.59 -2.10
C ILE A 541 23.00 7.56 -2.51
N ILE A 542 21.91 7.49 -1.75
CA ILE A 542 20.85 6.52 -1.79
C ILE A 542 19.81 6.85 -2.86
N PRO A 543 19.32 5.88 -3.63
CA PRO A 543 18.18 6.06 -4.49
C PRO A 543 16.95 6.59 -3.72
N ARG A 544 16.30 7.60 -4.26
CA ARG A 544 15.09 8.30 -3.76
C ARG A 544 15.23 9.23 -2.57
N ASN A 545 16.39 9.36 -1.95
CA ASN A 545 16.61 10.30 -0.86
C ASN A 545 17.62 11.35 -1.22
N ASN A 546 17.21 12.53 -1.69
CA ASN A 546 18.08 13.68 -1.99
C ASN A 546 19.30 13.34 -2.84
N VAL A 547 19.13 12.48 -3.80
CA VAL A 547 20.24 11.85 -4.42
C VAL A 547 20.56 12.49 -5.73
N SER A 548 21.63 13.21 -5.70
CA SER A 548 22.37 13.51 -6.90
C SER A 548 23.68 12.76 -6.87
N TYR A 549 23.89 11.92 -7.85
CA TYR A 549 25.23 11.45 -8.17
C TYR A 549 25.95 12.57 -8.88
N ARG A 550 27.16 12.84 -8.46
CA ARG A 550 27.97 13.86 -9.06
C ARG A 550 28.59 13.32 -10.35
N ASN A 551 28.20 13.87 -11.48
CA ASN A 551 29.03 13.84 -12.66
C ASN A 551 29.92 15.09 -12.64
N MET A 552 31.23 14.95 -12.85
CA MET A 552 32.17 16.06 -12.89
C MET A 552 31.90 17.08 -14.03
N TYR A 553 31.04 16.72 -14.99
CA TYR A 553 30.71 17.53 -16.17
C TYR A 553 29.30 18.18 -16.10
N GLY A 554 28.67 18.26 -14.93
CA GLY A 554 27.41 18.99 -14.76
C GLY A 554 26.13 18.17 -14.90
N ASN A 555 26.21 16.92 -15.35
CA ASN A 555 25.07 15.98 -15.34
C ASN A 555 24.83 15.43 -13.95
N LEU A 556 23.58 15.41 -13.52
CA LEU A 556 23.19 14.82 -12.25
C LEU A 556 22.35 13.56 -12.48
N LEU A 557 22.68 12.48 -11.81
CA LEU A 557 21.85 11.30 -11.69
C LEU A 557 20.96 11.46 -10.45
N VAL A 558 19.65 11.54 -10.64
CA VAL A 558 18.68 11.74 -9.56
C VAL A 558 17.84 10.50 -9.33
N GLY A 559 17.81 10.01 -8.09
CA GLY A 559 17.08 8.80 -7.70
C GLY A 559 15.62 9.03 -7.35
N GLY A 560 15.14 10.26 -7.28
CA GLY A 560 13.79 10.64 -6.90
C GLY A 560 13.31 11.91 -7.59
N VAL A 561 12.00 12.12 -7.59
CA VAL A 561 11.36 13.32 -8.16
C VAL A 561 11.73 14.61 -7.43
N ASN A 562 12.18 14.52 -6.18
CA ASN A 562 12.75 15.61 -5.41
C ASN A 562 14.01 16.18 -6.09
N GLY A 563 14.90 15.32 -6.58
CA GLY A 563 16.06 15.74 -7.34
C GLY A 563 15.68 16.46 -8.63
N ILE A 564 14.65 16.00 -9.34
CA ILE A 564 14.12 16.71 -10.51
C ILE A 564 13.63 18.10 -10.10
N GLN A 565 12.79 18.20 -9.07
CA GLN A 565 12.23 19.46 -8.60
C GLN A 565 13.33 20.46 -8.19
N HIS A 566 14.41 19.96 -7.59
CA HIS A 566 15.49 20.80 -7.07
C HIS A 566 16.44 21.30 -8.16
N TYR A 567 16.78 20.46 -9.15
CA TYR A 567 17.91 20.69 -10.06
C TYR A 567 17.53 20.97 -11.51
N LYS A 568 16.26 20.79 -11.93
CA LYS A 568 15.82 20.89 -13.34
C LYS A 568 16.16 22.21 -14.03
N ASP A 569 16.26 23.31 -13.27
CA ASP A 569 16.52 24.64 -13.80
C ASP A 569 18.02 25.01 -13.82
N THR A 570 18.88 24.17 -13.24
CA THR A 570 20.31 24.47 -13.04
C THR A 570 21.24 23.42 -13.64
N ASN A 571 20.78 22.19 -13.84
CA ASN A 571 21.60 21.07 -14.26
C ASN A 571 20.92 20.20 -15.32
N THR A 572 21.73 19.53 -16.13
CA THR A 572 21.28 18.42 -16.97
C THR A 572 20.96 17.21 -16.06
N ILE A 573 19.78 16.61 -16.21
CA ILE A 573 19.29 15.57 -15.32
C ILE A 573 19.15 14.25 -16.06
N THR A 574 19.78 13.22 -15.51
CA THR A 574 19.45 11.82 -15.76
C THR A 574 18.68 11.27 -14.57
N THR A 575 17.52 10.65 -14.78
CA THR A 575 16.81 9.96 -13.69
C THR A 575 17.32 8.54 -13.51
N ASP A 576 17.24 7.99 -12.28
CA ASP A 576 17.70 6.64 -12.00
C ASP A 576 16.56 5.61 -12.05
N TYR A 577 16.91 4.32 -12.14
CA TYR A 577 15.98 3.18 -12.15
C TYR A 577 14.93 3.22 -11.03
N SER A 578 15.27 3.86 -9.92
CA SER A 578 14.43 3.96 -8.71
C SER A 578 13.15 4.79 -8.90
N LEU A 579 13.02 5.56 -9.99
CA LEU A 579 11.76 6.19 -10.37
C LEU A 579 10.75 5.18 -10.93
N ASN A 580 11.16 3.94 -11.18
CA ASN A 580 10.30 2.87 -11.72
C ASN A 580 9.60 3.22 -13.05
N VAL A 581 10.30 3.88 -13.96
CA VAL A 581 9.76 4.23 -15.28
C VAL A 581 9.71 3.00 -16.16
N VAL A 582 8.51 2.65 -16.66
CA VAL A 582 8.24 1.44 -17.43
C VAL A 582 7.32 1.67 -18.63
N ASN A 583 6.95 2.93 -18.95
CA ASN A 583 6.10 3.27 -20.09
C ASN A 583 6.49 4.58 -20.76
N SER A 584 6.13 4.69 -22.04
CA SER A 584 6.45 5.82 -22.92
C SER A 584 5.85 7.15 -22.44
N ARG A 585 4.64 7.11 -21.84
CA ARG A 585 3.97 8.30 -21.36
C ARG A 585 4.67 8.93 -20.15
N SER A 586 5.15 8.10 -19.22
CA SER A 586 5.97 8.55 -18.09
C SER A 586 7.29 9.15 -18.54
N VAL A 587 7.93 8.58 -19.58
CA VAL A 587 9.13 9.15 -20.21
C VAL A 587 8.83 10.54 -20.78
N ALA A 588 7.72 10.68 -21.52
CA ALA A 588 7.33 11.95 -22.11
C ALA A 588 7.04 13.04 -21.06
N ILE A 589 6.40 12.67 -19.96
CA ILE A 589 6.16 13.60 -18.85
C ILE A 589 7.49 14.08 -18.26
N LEU A 590 8.43 13.17 -18.01
CA LEU A 590 9.74 13.53 -17.48
C LEU A 590 10.52 14.45 -18.42
N HIS A 591 10.54 14.15 -19.74
CA HIS A 591 11.16 15.03 -20.73
C HIS A 591 10.49 16.41 -20.80
N SER A 592 9.16 16.47 -20.72
CA SER A 592 8.43 17.73 -20.69
C SER A 592 8.71 18.59 -19.43
N LEU A 593 9.24 17.97 -18.38
CA LEU A 593 9.63 18.61 -17.12
C LEU A 593 11.13 18.96 -17.06
N GLY A 594 11.88 18.78 -18.17
CA GLY A 594 13.28 19.12 -18.27
C GLY A 594 14.25 18.01 -17.85
N VAL A 595 13.82 16.76 -17.84
CA VAL A 595 14.72 15.61 -17.66
C VAL A 595 15.32 15.26 -19.02
N ASP A 596 16.65 15.20 -19.10
CA ASP A 596 17.36 14.92 -20.36
C ASP A 596 17.39 13.45 -20.71
N THR A 597 17.69 12.60 -19.73
CA THR A 597 17.80 11.16 -19.94
C THR A 597 17.02 10.41 -18.86
N VAL A 598 16.27 9.38 -19.27
CA VAL A 598 15.46 8.57 -18.37
C VAL A 598 16.04 7.16 -18.28
N THR A 599 16.52 6.75 -17.09
CA THR A 599 16.91 5.36 -16.84
C THR A 599 15.67 4.50 -16.58
N LEU A 600 15.51 3.45 -17.36
CA LEU A 600 14.40 2.52 -17.21
C LEU A 600 14.52 1.66 -15.95
N SER A 601 13.38 1.23 -15.42
CA SER A 601 13.31 0.31 -14.28
C SER A 601 13.99 -1.04 -14.58
N TYR A 602 14.47 -1.73 -13.54
CA TYR A 602 14.92 -3.11 -13.62
C TYR A 602 13.81 -4.10 -14.04
N GLU A 603 12.56 -3.68 -13.97
CA GLU A 603 11.39 -4.54 -14.20
C GLU A 603 10.89 -4.52 -15.66
N VAL A 604 11.64 -3.89 -16.57
CA VAL A 604 11.32 -3.93 -18.01
C VAL A 604 11.95 -5.14 -18.70
N SER A 605 11.17 -5.77 -19.57
CA SER A 605 11.67 -6.76 -20.52
C SER A 605 12.13 -6.09 -21.82
N LYS A 606 12.81 -6.84 -22.69
CA LYS A 606 13.16 -6.40 -24.04
C LYS A 606 11.94 -5.90 -24.81
N ASN A 607 10.82 -6.62 -24.74
CA ASN A 607 9.58 -6.23 -25.41
C ASN A 607 9.05 -4.90 -24.85
N ASN A 608 9.03 -4.74 -23.53
CA ASN A 608 8.60 -3.47 -22.92
C ASN A 608 9.49 -2.29 -23.35
N ILE A 609 10.81 -2.47 -23.45
CA ILE A 609 11.74 -1.45 -23.94
C ILE A 609 11.38 -1.04 -25.37
N GLN A 610 11.14 -2.01 -26.24
CA GLN A 610 10.78 -1.74 -27.65
C GLN A 610 9.41 -1.05 -27.74
N ASP A 611 8.43 -1.45 -26.92
CA ASP A 611 7.12 -0.82 -26.83
C ASP A 611 7.25 0.65 -26.39
N ILE A 612 8.09 0.95 -25.40
CA ILE A 612 8.36 2.32 -24.93
C ILE A 612 8.88 3.17 -26.10
N ILE A 613 9.88 2.68 -26.84
CA ILE A 613 10.49 3.44 -27.93
C ILE A 613 9.48 3.65 -29.06
N ASN A 614 8.79 2.59 -29.48
CA ASN A 614 7.83 2.65 -30.59
C ASN A 614 6.64 3.56 -30.25
N ASN A 615 6.05 3.42 -29.06
CA ASN A 615 4.93 4.24 -28.65
C ASN A 615 5.33 5.72 -28.45
N TYR A 616 6.55 5.97 -27.95
CA TYR A 616 7.06 7.32 -27.86
C TYR A 616 7.21 7.97 -29.24
N LEU A 617 7.85 7.26 -30.20
CA LEU A 617 7.99 7.71 -31.59
C LEU A 617 6.64 7.97 -32.25
N ASN A 618 5.69 7.06 -32.10
CA ASN A 618 4.37 7.17 -32.71
C ASN A 618 3.58 8.37 -32.17
N ASN A 619 3.71 8.65 -30.87
CA ASN A 619 2.93 9.71 -30.21
C ASN A 619 3.57 11.10 -30.32
N TYR A 620 4.91 11.19 -30.37
CA TYR A 620 5.63 12.46 -30.27
C TYR A 620 6.53 12.78 -31.45
N GLN A 621 6.69 11.88 -32.42
CA GLN A 621 7.49 12.05 -33.64
C GLN A 621 8.97 12.41 -33.37
N THR A 622 9.51 11.91 -32.26
CA THR A 622 10.88 12.13 -31.81
C THR A 622 11.36 10.91 -31.00
N TYR A 623 12.67 10.70 -30.88
CA TYR A 623 13.21 9.59 -30.08
C TYR A 623 13.25 9.95 -28.58
N PRO A 624 12.94 9.00 -27.67
CA PRO A 624 13.20 9.20 -26.25
C PRO A 624 14.70 9.09 -25.96
N GLN A 625 15.20 9.85 -24.97
CA GLN A 625 16.55 9.69 -24.46
C GLN A 625 16.52 8.70 -23.29
N LEU A 626 16.79 7.43 -23.57
CA LEU A 626 16.71 6.35 -22.60
C LEU A 626 18.09 5.85 -22.21
N GLU A 627 18.26 5.58 -20.93
CA GLU A 627 19.39 4.85 -20.38
C GLU A 627 18.94 3.49 -19.85
N LEU A 628 19.75 2.47 -20.09
CA LEU A 628 19.54 1.12 -19.55
C LEU A 628 20.76 0.67 -18.75
N ILE A 629 20.56 0.15 -17.54
CA ILE A 629 21.62 -0.50 -16.79
C ILE A 629 21.90 -1.85 -17.46
N ALA A 630 23.12 -1.99 -17.99
CA ALA A 630 23.53 -3.16 -18.79
C ALA A 630 24.48 -4.08 -18.02
N TYR A 631 25.15 -3.58 -16.96
CA TYR A 631 26.07 -4.37 -16.15
C TYR A 631 26.01 -3.93 -14.68
N GLY A 632 26.18 -4.89 -13.78
CA GLY A 632 26.40 -4.68 -12.36
C GLY A 632 25.47 -5.47 -11.44
N ARG A 633 25.76 -5.45 -10.14
CA ARG A 633 24.87 -6.05 -9.14
C ARG A 633 23.66 -5.17 -8.91
N LEU A 634 22.48 -5.68 -9.29
CA LEU A 634 21.23 -4.93 -9.11
C LEU A 634 20.90 -4.75 -7.62
N ASN A 635 20.40 -3.58 -7.28
CA ASN A 635 19.88 -3.29 -5.94
C ASN A 635 18.52 -4.00 -5.76
N LEU A 636 18.49 -5.03 -4.91
CA LEU A 636 17.25 -5.75 -4.58
C LEU A 636 16.36 -4.97 -3.64
N MET A 637 16.97 -4.23 -2.71
CA MET A 637 16.25 -3.50 -1.66
C MET A 637 17.16 -2.43 -1.05
N VAL A 638 16.58 -1.27 -0.76
CA VAL A 638 17.18 -0.26 0.11
C VAL A 638 16.39 -0.21 1.41
N THR A 639 17.05 -0.17 2.57
CA THR A 639 16.39 -0.18 3.87
C THR A 639 17.08 0.73 4.89
N LYS A 640 16.29 1.37 5.73
CA LYS A 640 16.76 2.13 6.90
C LYS A 640 17.05 1.20 8.11
N TYR A 641 16.60 -0.04 8.04
CA TYR A 641 16.89 -1.07 9.05
C TYR A 641 18.30 -1.62 8.86
N CYS A 642 19.04 -1.80 9.97
CA CYS A 642 20.41 -2.33 9.95
C CYS A 642 20.50 -3.63 10.79
N PRO A 643 20.79 -4.79 10.18
CA PRO A 643 20.97 -6.05 10.91
C PRO A 643 22.16 -6.03 11.88
N LEU A 644 23.24 -5.28 11.56
CA LEU A 644 24.38 -5.14 12.49
C LEU A 644 23.98 -4.39 13.75
N ARG A 645 23.17 -3.34 13.63
CA ARG A 645 22.65 -2.59 14.78
C ARG A 645 21.73 -3.46 15.63
N LYS A 646 20.94 -4.33 15.00
CA LYS A 646 20.10 -5.34 15.68
C LYS A 646 20.93 -6.32 16.50
N LEU A 647 22.10 -6.68 16.02
CA LEU A 647 23.05 -7.59 16.69
C LEU A 647 24.05 -6.88 17.62
N ASN A 648 23.86 -5.57 17.90
CA ASN A 648 24.75 -4.73 18.69
C ASN A 648 26.19 -4.62 18.14
N MET A 649 26.33 -4.64 16.81
CA MET A 649 27.60 -4.58 16.09
C MET A 649 27.75 -3.27 15.29
N CYS A 650 27.15 -2.18 15.74
CA CYS A 650 27.21 -0.88 15.06
C CYS A 650 28.68 -0.41 14.92
N GLY A 651 29.03 0.11 13.72
CA GLY A 651 30.39 0.55 13.37
C GLY A 651 31.25 -0.49 12.67
N ASN A 652 30.94 -1.80 12.78
CA ASN A 652 31.71 -2.85 12.12
C ASN A 652 31.56 -2.82 10.58
N CYS A 653 30.48 -2.22 10.07
CA CYS A 653 30.24 -2.03 8.62
C CYS A 653 31.32 -1.23 7.88
N LYS A 654 32.07 -0.39 8.60
CA LYS A 654 33.17 0.40 8.02
C LYS A 654 34.47 -0.40 7.81
N LYS A 655 34.56 -1.60 8.43
CA LYS A 655 35.76 -2.42 8.45
C LYS A 655 35.58 -3.77 7.75
N ASN A 656 34.37 -4.31 7.79
CA ASN A 656 34.07 -5.69 7.40
C ASN A 656 33.02 -5.74 6.30
N GLN A 657 33.10 -6.78 5.47
CA GLN A 657 32.12 -7.08 4.42
C GLN A 657 31.11 -8.11 4.94
N TYR A 658 29.84 -7.92 4.62
CA TYR A 658 28.75 -8.78 5.09
C TYR A 658 27.88 -9.26 3.93
N VAL A 659 27.33 -10.46 4.10
CA VAL A 659 26.30 -11.02 3.21
C VAL A 659 25.12 -11.55 4.03
N LEU A 660 23.93 -11.45 3.45
CA LEU A 660 22.76 -12.18 3.92
C LEU A 660 22.64 -13.47 3.12
N ASN A 661 22.57 -14.60 3.80
CA ASN A 661 22.36 -15.89 3.15
C ASN A 661 20.94 -16.38 3.44
N ASP A 662 20.27 -16.87 2.41
CA ASP A 662 19.16 -17.82 2.53
C ASP A 662 19.62 -19.22 2.05
N ASP A 663 18.67 -20.17 1.94
CA ASP A 663 18.98 -21.53 1.54
C ASP A 663 19.50 -21.66 0.07
N ILE A 664 19.41 -20.56 -0.72
CA ILE A 664 19.64 -20.57 -2.17
C ILE A 664 20.84 -19.70 -2.55
N ALA A 665 21.00 -18.53 -1.93
CA ALA A 665 21.93 -17.50 -2.39
C ALA A 665 22.52 -16.64 -1.26
N ALA A 666 23.64 -15.99 -1.58
CA ALA A 666 24.31 -15.00 -0.75
C ALA A 666 24.13 -13.60 -1.36
N PHE A 667 23.57 -12.69 -0.60
CA PHE A 667 23.24 -11.33 -1.00
C PHE A 667 24.20 -10.35 -0.35
N PRO A 668 25.13 -9.71 -1.08
CA PRO A 668 26.04 -8.74 -0.50
C PRO A 668 25.30 -7.53 0.07
N LEU A 669 25.80 -7.01 1.20
CA LEU A 669 25.30 -5.81 1.84
C LEU A 669 26.23 -4.62 1.56
N LYS A 670 25.67 -3.55 0.98
CA LYS A 670 26.35 -2.25 0.88
C LYS A 670 25.81 -1.34 1.97
N PHE A 671 26.69 -0.84 2.83
CA PHE A 671 26.37 0.10 3.90
C PHE A 671 26.64 1.52 3.41
N ASN A 672 25.63 2.37 3.50
CA ASN A 672 25.70 3.74 3.05
C ASN A 672 26.04 4.69 4.23
N ASP A 673 26.55 5.88 3.96
CA ASP A 673 27.03 6.83 4.98
C ASP A 673 25.93 7.33 5.92
N ASP A 674 24.68 7.35 5.44
CA ASP A 674 23.49 7.70 6.23
C ASP A 674 22.93 6.54 7.06
N CYS A 675 23.68 5.44 7.19
CA CYS A 675 23.27 4.23 7.87
C CYS A 675 22.08 3.47 7.21
N THR A 676 21.74 3.76 5.97
CA THR A 676 20.89 2.86 5.20
C THR A 676 21.70 1.71 4.62
N ILE A 677 21.00 0.65 4.23
CA ILE A 677 21.64 -0.53 3.66
C ILE A 677 21.00 -0.86 2.33
N THR A 678 21.84 -1.15 1.35
CA THR A 678 21.42 -1.73 0.08
C THR A 678 21.75 -3.22 0.07
N ILE A 679 20.75 -4.04 -0.19
CA ILE A 679 20.91 -5.48 -0.41
C ILE A 679 21.10 -5.68 -1.90
N LEU A 680 22.26 -6.21 -2.31
CA LEU A 680 22.61 -6.43 -3.69
C LEU A 680 22.22 -7.84 -4.16
N ASN A 681 21.97 -7.98 -5.45
CA ASN A 681 21.71 -9.29 -6.04
C ASN A 681 22.93 -10.21 -5.92
N SER A 682 22.69 -11.49 -5.72
CA SER A 682 23.74 -12.53 -5.68
C SER A 682 24.48 -12.70 -7.01
N LYS A 683 23.80 -12.45 -8.14
CA LYS A 683 24.36 -12.51 -9.50
C LYS A 683 24.49 -11.11 -10.10
N THR A 684 25.47 -10.94 -10.98
CA THR A 684 25.71 -9.70 -11.72
C THR A 684 24.81 -9.64 -12.96
N LEU A 685 24.08 -8.53 -13.18
CA LEU A 685 23.42 -8.27 -14.45
C LEU A 685 24.49 -8.14 -15.54
N ASN A 686 24.28 -8.81 -16.67
CA ASN A 686 25.18 -8.71 -17.81
C ASN A 686 24.38 -8.87 -19.12
N LEU A 687 24.19 -7.76 -19.82
CA LEU A 687 23.45 -7.68 -21.08
C LEU A 687 24.36 -7.48 -22.31
N ILE A 688 25.66 -7.71 -22.18
CA ILE A 688 26.65 -7.43 -23.24
C ILE A 688 26.33 -8.16 -24.55
N ASP A 689 25.85 -9.40 -24.47
CA ASP A 689 25.51 -10.19 -25.64
C ASP A 689 24.22 -9.75 -26.33
N ASP A 690 23.39 -8.99 -25.59
CA ASP A 690 22.06 -8.60 -26.01
C ASP A 690 22.00 -7.13 -26.54
N LEU A 691 23.11 -6.38 -26.51
CA LEU A 691 23.15 -4.95 -26.89
C LEU A 691 22.70 -4.68 -28.34
N ALA A 692 22.98 -5.59 -29.26
CA ALA A 692 22.57 -5.46 -30.67
C ALA A 692 21.05 -5.45 -30.89
N GLU A 693 20.30 -5.99 -29.92
CA GLU A 693 18.84 -6.07 -29.93
C GLU A 693 18.17 -4.80 -29.37
N LEU A 694 18.96 -3.89 -28.76
CA LEU A 694 18.49 -2.71 -28.02
C LEU A 694 18.65 -1.42 -28.86
N LYS A 695 17.97 -1.36 -30.00
CA LYS A 695 18.01 -0.17 -30.85
C LYS A 695 17.22 0.97 -30.23
N GLY A 696 17.73 2.21 -30.33
CA GLY A 696 17.07 3.41 -29.82
C GLY A 696 17.34 3.74 -28.35
N ILE A 697 18.26 3.01 -27.69
CA ILE A 697 18.79 3.37 -26.37
C ILE A 697 19.94 4.37 -26.54
N ALA A 698 19.90 5.45 -25.75
CA ALA A 698 20.90 6.52 -25.80
C ALA A 698 22.17 6.19 -25.00
N SER A 699 22.04 5.46 -23.89
CA SER A 699 23.19 5.05 -23.10
C SER A 699 23.01 3.71 -22.39
N PHE A 700 24.15 2.99 -22.24
CA PHE A 700 24.23 1.78 -21.43
C PHE A 700 25.09 2.06 -20.22
N ARG A 701 24.49 1.92 -19.01
CA ARG A 701 25.18 2.13 -17.75
C ARG A 701 25.83 0.86 -17.24
N LEU A 702 27.12 0.97 -16.88
CA LEU A 702 27.87 -0.06 -16.15
C LEU A 702 27.97 0.36 -14.69
N VAL A 703 27.47 -0.47 -13.77
CA VAL A 703 27.44 -0.14 -12.32
C VAL A 703 28.48 -1.00 -11.60
N PHE A 704 29.52 -0.38 -11.07
CA PHE A 704 30.55 -1.06 -10.29
C PHE A 704 30.35 -0.77 -8.80
N THR A 705 30.34 -1.84 -8.00
CA THR A 705 30.12 -1.78 -6.55
C THR A 705 31.29 -2.36 -5.76
N THR A 706 31.59 -3.64 -5.98
CA THR A 706 32.61 -4.41 -5.24
C THR A 706 33.75 -4.88 -6.13
N GLU A 707 33.68 -4.56 -7.41
CA GLU A 707 34.64 -4.99 -8.42
C GLU A 707 36.01 -4.34 -8.21
N SER A 708 37.08 -5.11 -8.40
CA SER A 708 38.45 -4.60 -8.40
C SER A 708 38.71 -3.71 -9.62
N VAL A 709 39.74 -2.87 -9.55
CA VAL A 709 40.17 -1.97 -10.64
C VAL A 709 40.43 -2.76 -11.94
N ASP A 710 41.02 -3.97 -11.84
CA ASP A 710 41.29 -4.80 -13.01
C ASP A 710 40.00 -5.39 -13.63
N GLU A 711 39.02 -5.76 -12.80
CA GLU A 711 37.71 -6.21 -13.27
C GLU A 711 36.97 -5.06 -13.95
N VAL A 712 36.97 -3.86 -13.37
CA VAL A 712 36.38 -2.64 -13.96
C VAL A 712 36.99 -2.40 -15.35
N ARG A 713 38.33 -2.39 -15.45
CA ARG A 713 39.04 -2.20 -16.71
C ARG A 713 38.63 -3.22 -17.76
N ARG A 714 38.60 -4.49 -17.37
CA ARG A 714 38.24 -5.60 -18.27
C ARG A 714 36.82 -5.46 -18.79
N VAL A 715 35.86 -5.20 -17.90
CA VAL A 715 34.44 -5.08 -18.28
C VAL A 715 34.21 -3.88 -19.20
N ILE A 716 34.79 -2.72 -18.89
CA ILE A 716 34.64 -1.54 -19.74
C ILE A 716 35.18 -1.82 -21.16
N ARG A 717 36.35 -2.41 -21.29
CA ARG A 717 36.91 -2.76 -22.61
C ARG A 717 35.97 -3.73 -23.37
N MET A 718 35.46 -4.76 -22.72
CA MET A 718 34.52 -5.70 -23.33
C MET A 718 33.29 -4.98 -23.89
N TYR A 719 32.72 -4.05 -23.12
CA TYR A 719 31.54 -3.29 -23.55
C TYR A 719 31.87 -2.26 -24.65
N GLN A 720 33.04 -1.59 -24.61
CA GLN A 720 33.53 -0.71 -25.69
C GLN A 720 33.74 -1.51 -27.00
N ASP A 721 34.42 -2.65 -26.94
CA ASP A 721 34.65 -3.52 -28.10
C ASP A 721 33.33 -4.01 -28.71
N LYS A 722 32.38 -4.39 -27.85
CA LYS A 722 31.06 -4.86 -28.31
C LYS A 722 30.25 -3.74 -28.95
N LEU A 723 30.26 -2.52 -28.40
CA LEU A 723 29.56 -1.38 -29.00
C LEU A 723 30.18 -0.95 -30.33
N ASN A 724 31.49 -1.04 -30.47
CA ASN A 724 32.19 -0.78 -31.75
C ASN A 724 31.91 -1.87 -32.81
N ASN A 725 31.55 -3.09 -32.40
CA ASN A 725 31.18 -4.19 -33.28
C ASN A 725 30.00 -4.98 -32.72
N LEU A 726 28.79 -4.43 -32.85
CA LEU A 726 27.55 -5.02 -32.33
C LEU A 726 27.26 -6.43 -32.92
N ASN A 727 27.74 -6.73 -34.10
CA ASN A 727 27.54 -8.02 -34.77
C ASN A 727 28.55 -9.08 -34.37
N SER A 728 29.49 -8.78 -33.47
CA SER A 728 30.43 -9.76 -32.94
C SER A 728 29.72 -10.97 -32.35
N ILE A 729 30.12 -12.17 -32.75
CA ILE A 729 29.61 -13.47 -32.26
C ILE A 729 30.20 -13.89 -30.92
N THR A 730 31.19 -13.16 -30.39
CA THR A 730 31.85 -13.46 -29.12
C THR A 730 30.81 -13.32 -27.99
N ARG A 731 30.68 -14.39 -27.20
CA ARG A 731 29.79 -14.44 -26.06
C ARG A 731 30.56 -14.21 -24.76
N TYR A 732 30.03 -13.34 -23.90
CA TYR A 732 30.65 -12.97 -22.63
C TYR A 732 29.82 -13.33 -21.40
N PHE A 733 28.54 -13.68 -21.60
CA PHE A 733 27.62 -14.04 -20.52
C PHE A 733 27.97 -15.38 -19.89
N ASN A 734 28.11 -15.43 -18.56
CA ASN A 734 28.35 -16.64 -17.78
C ASN A 734 27.15 -16.91 -16.84
N SER A 735 26.35 -17.92 -17.15
CA SER A 735 25.15 -18.27 -16.40
C SER A 735 25.38 -18.63 -14.92
N ASN A 736 26.59 -18.99 -14.51
CA ASN A 736 26.94 -19.30 -13.14
C ASN A 736 27.00 -18.01 -12.27
N THR A 737 27.58 -16.95 -12.84
CA THR A 737 27.82 -15.67 -12.14
C THR A 737 26.87 -14.57 -12.55
N ASP A 738 26.28 -14.65 -13.75
CA ASP A 738 25.54 -13.59 -14.39
C ASP A 738 24.03 -13.88 -14.42
N THR A 739 23.27 -12.80 -14.55
CA THR A 739 21.82 -12.80 -14.80
C THR A 739 21.48 -11.81 -15.89
N ARG A 740 20.41 -12.07 -16.64
CA ARG A 740 19.77 -11.08 -17.53
C ARG A 740 18.64 -10.31 -16.87
N GLY A 741 18.43 -10.47 -15.56
CA GLY A 741 17.31 -9.86 -14.87
C GLY A 741 15.97 -10.24 -15.52
N HIS A 742 15.16 -9.23 -15.88
CA HIS A 742 13.89 -9.41 -16.58
C HIS A 742 14.00 -9.28 -18.10
N PHE A 743 15.19 -9.06 -18.67
CA PHE A 743 15.36 -8.76 -20.08
C PHE A 743 14.64 -9.75 -21.03
N ASN A 744 14.75 -11.04 -20.77
CA ASN A 744 14.11 -12.11 -21.56
C ASN A 744 12.80 -12.64 -20.96
N ARG A 745 12.24 -11.97 -19.95
CA ARG A 745 11.08 -12.47 -19.22
C ARG A 745 10.19 -11.31 -18.82
N GLU A 746 8.89 -11.44 -19.07
CA GLU A 746 7.93 -10.48 -18.53
C GLU A 746 7.69 -10.72 -17.04
N ILE A 747 7.65 -9.64 -16.29
CA ILE A 747 7.34 -9.68 -14.86
C ILE A 747 5.83 -9.71 -14.65
N GLN A 748 5.39 -10.50 -13.69
CA GLN A 748 3.99 -10.60 -13.30
C GLN A 748 3.64 -9.54 -12.25
#